data_73f9fd7f7670ec049c0d5fff9134c731
#
_entry.id   73f9fd7f7670ec049c0d5fff9134c731
#
_cell.length_a   1.000
_cell.length_b   1.000
_cell.length_c   1.000
_cell.angle_alpha   90.00
_cell.angle_beta   90.00
_cell.angle_gamma   90.00
#
_symmetry.space_group_name_H-M   'P 1'
#
loop_
_entity.id
_entity.type
_entity.pdbx_description
1 polymer ?
#
loop_
_entity_poly.entity_id
_entity_poly.type
_entity_poly.pdbx_seq_one_letter_code
_entity_poly.pdbx_strand_id
1 'polypeptide(L)'
;MSEKIEFEKEKIIILLYNGSQWEDKTFSIYSIYKAFYFNRFNGYNVYFNNNSNKYFYHRINTKFLNFEENIDIRKMDVYIDGRIINAIKVDKFSEGHYRVYTNNNTFTTKNLKLKPAKYNDLYEYYIRLASYAGTIAEEGQPLYYLSRSYNKLNKTRDTALYDFFNREFKKIEDSDITILPFAFNQSQYFAIDKALRNSISVIEGPPGTGKTQTILNLIMNFILRGKSVAVISNNNTAIENVGEKLDEEGFNFIYARLGSRTNTNKFFEASDNKDLEDFLLKYEEKLPSYYKSDIKDLTKRIQRILQIELDVAKLKEELREVKIEKKNHDLLENLNIPFKKNLDSKDFLELYKYLTLKRKLGFFSKLYIKLKYKIRIKDYKLSAIIDYIENIFLSKRIEEISNKIDQYELEIKEKDSINKQIISLSNKVISNHLRKHYSFNKFSNFTEENYKADFKSFVKRYPVILSTTQSLINNVPGDFCFDYLIIDEASQCDLLSSVLPLSITKNLVVVGDSKQLKQIDETNLYDQAKKLKIELDIEDSYCYENNSLLNSIKNSIPKVPTTLLREHYRCSPDIISFCNKMFYDNKLIIMTENEGNHISIIKTVPGNHARKNPKGSGFYNQREIDEIVKLIKNSKDNDVGVITPFRYHANLIKEEVCNVEVDTIHKFQGRQKDEIILSFVVNALEKNPEYIENRLYDFLTNDQLLNVAISRAKSKVTLIISDGIYNSKNNSISDFIKHSEYIYGSKVVSKSKITSVFDYLYSNINNELRESFKKKPKLYLSELLMSEIINKVLSDYSYINYSMHVRLSKIVQAGSNFLKEEIEYINHPWTHVDFLFYNNVSKQVLFVIEVDGIRYHEQNQKQNERDSIKNRVLIENGIDIYRFKTNESNEEERLREILKKYIY
;
A
#
# COMPACT_ATOMS: atom_id res chain seq x y z
N MET A 1 -16.06 48.75 -62.54
CA MET A 1 -16.59 47.50 -61.86
C MET A 1 -15.70 47.14 -60.69
N SER A 2 -16.27 46.84 -59.49
CA SER A 2 -15.47 46.38 -58.36
C SER A 2 -15.36 44.87 -58.47
N GLU A 3 -14.13 44.38 -58.65
CA GLU A 3 -13.84 42.95 -58.71
C GLU A 3 -13.74 42.43 -57.26
N LYS A 4 -14.57 41.42 -56.89
CA LYS A 4 -14.55 40.75 -55.59
C LYS A 4 -13.33 39.86 -55.52
N ILE A 5 -12.65 39.85 -54.35
CA ILE A 5 -11.57 38.94 -54.09
C ILE A 5 -12.15 37.78 -53.25
N GLU A 6 -12.15 36.59 -53.85
CA GLU A 6 -12.52 35.38 -53.15
C GLU A 6 -11.30 34.86 -52.38
N PHE A 7 -11.50 34.49 -51.11
CA PHE A 7 -10.44 33.94 -50.24
C PHE A 7 -10.97 33.00 -49.19
N GLU A 8 -10.17 32.00 -48.86
CA GLU A 8 -10.43 31.08 -47.75
C GLU A 8 -9.65 31.63 -46.54
N LYS A 9 -10.38 31.95 -45.46
CA LYS A 9 -9.82 32.58 -44.25
C LYS A 9 -8.69 31.74 -43.62
N GLU A 10 -8.70 30.44 -43.81
CA GLU A 10 -7.70 29.53 -43.31
C GLU A 10 -6.40 29.51 -44.16
N LYS A 11 -6.51 29.79 -45.43
CA LYS A 11 -5.40 29.76 -46.38
C LYS A 11 -4.74 31.09 -46.66
N ILE A 12 -5.21 32.17 -46.04
CA ILE A 12 -4.65 33.52 -46.25
C ILE A 12 -4.60 34.30 -44.95
N ILE A 13 -3.61 35.18 -44.81
CA ILE A 13 -3.62 36.22 -43.80
C ILE A 13 -3.79 37.57 -44.53
N ILE A 14 -4.74 38.37 -44.04
CA ILE A 14 -4.98 39.72 -44.56
C ILE A 14 -4.58 40.71 -43.49
N LEU A 15 -3.44 41.37 -43.73
CA LEU A 15 -2.94 42.40 -42.84
C LEU A 15 -3.39 43.79 -43.36
N LEU A 16 -3.98 44.56 -42.44
CA LEU A 16 -4.37 45.93 -42.69
C LEU A 16 -3.55 46.86 -41.78
N TYR A 17 -2.98 47.92 -42.35
CA TYR A 17 -2.23 48.95 -41.60
C TYR A 17 -3.18 49.99 -41.02
N ASN A 18 -3.20 50.14 -39.70
CA ASN A 18 -4.09 51.07 -39.01
C ASN A 18 -3.50 52.48 -38.77
N GLY A 19 -2.35 52.79 -39.33
CA GLY A 19 -1.65 54.06 -39.16
C GLY A 19 -0.50 53.95 -38.14
N SER A 20 -0.47 52.92 -37.32
CA SER A 20 0.58 52.66 -36.33
C SER A 20 1.24 51.28 -36.49
N GLN A 21 0.42 50.26 -36.80
CA GLN A 21 0.89 48.87 -36.90
C GLN A 21 0.07 48.06 -37.93
N TRP A 22 0.62 46.95 -38.36
CA TRP A 22 -0.07 45.93 -39.17
C TRP A 22 -0.85 45.00 -38.29
N GLU A 23 -2.15 44.81 -38.59
CA GLU A 23 -3.05 43.94 -37.83
C GLU A 23 -3.65 42.86 -38.74
N ASP A 24 -3.67 41.62 -38.25
CA ASP A 24 -4.40 40.54 -38.90
C ASP A 24 -5.92 40.70 -38.70
N LYS A 25 -6.62 41.07 -39.76
CA LYS A 25 -8.07 41.27 -39.75
C LYS A 25 -8.82 40.19 -40.50
N THR A 26 -8.14 39.09 -40.91
CA THR A 26 -8.70 38.03 -41.77
C THR A 26 -10.06 37.52 -41.31
N PHE A 27 -10.18 37.15 -40.00
CA PHE A 27 -11.42 36.56 -39.48
C PHE A 27 -12.54 37.58 -39.28
N SER A 28 -12.21 38.86 -39.17
CA SER A 28 -13.20 39.94 -39.04
C SER A 28 -13.71 40.46 -40.36
N ILE A 29 -13.06 40.11 -41.47
CA ILE A 29 -13.46 40.58 -42.80
C ILE A 29 -14.57 39.69 -43.37
N TYR A 30 -15.66 40.33 -43.85
CA TYR A 30 -16.77 39.70 -44.54
C TYR A 30 -16.51 39.57 -46.05
N SER A 31 -16.08 40.72 -46.69
CA SER A 31 -15.75 40.70 -48.11
C SER A 31 -14.75 41.81 -48.48
N ILE A 32 -13.97 41.58 -49.53
CA ILE A 32 -13.01 42.52 -50.08
C ILE A 32 -13.27 42.66 -51.59
N TYR A 33 -13.17 43.93 -52.05
CA TYR A 33 -13.29 44.27 -53.48
C TYR A 33 -12.10 45.13 -53.86
N LYS A 34 -11.58 44.94 -55.10
CA LYS A 34 -10.60 45.85 -55.70
C LYS A 34 -11.23 47.22 -55.93
N ALA A 35 -10.53 48.28 -55.55
CA ALA A 35 -10.98 49.65 -55.76
C ALA A 35 -10.10 50.35 -56.81
N PHE A 36 -10.73 50.89 -57.82
CA PHE A 36 -10.08 51.62 -58.93
C PHE A 36 -10.41 53.07 -58.86
N TYR A 37 -9.38 53.96 -59.11
CA TYR A 37 -9.54 55.40 -59.32
C TYR A 37 -8.95 55.76 -60.65
N PHE A 38 -9.72 56.42 -61.55
CA PHE A 38 -9.38 56.67 -62.93
C PHE A 38 -8.82 55.45 -63.70
N ASN A 39 -9.51 54.32 -63.59
CA ASN A 39 -9.15 53.04 -64.19
C ASN A 39 -7.80 52.43 -63.70
N ARG A 40 -7.16 53.02 -62.69
CA ARG A 40 -5.93 52.48 -62.05
C ARG A 40 -6.31 51.83 -60.70
N PHE A 41 -5.77 50.66 -60.49
CA PHE A 41 -5.91 49.94 -59.23
C PHE A 41 -5.23 50.76 -58.09
N ASN A 42 -5.99 51.19 -57.08
CA ASN A 42 -5.52 52.03 -56.00
C ASN A 42 -5.56 51.44 -54.63
N GLY A 43 -6.38 50.44 -54.40
CA GLY A 43 -6.53 49.76 -53.10
C GLY A 43 -7.73 48.81 -53.00
N TYR A 44 -8.22 48.64 -51.80
CA TYR A 44 -9.27 47.67 -51.50
C TYR A 44 -10.40 48.30 -50.68
N ASN A 45 -11.60 47.96 -51.02
CA ASN A 45 -12.78 48.22 -50.24
C ASN A 45 -13.07 46.99 -49.36
N VAL A 46 -12.99 47.14 -48.03
CA VAL A 46 -13.13 46.06 -47.04
C VAL A 46 -14.43 46.23 -46.28
N TYR A 47 -15.17 45.16 -46.12
CA TYR A 47 -16.38 45.07 -45.30
C TYR A 47 -16.10 44.12 -44.15
N PHE A 48 -16.44 44.52 -42.91
CA PHE A 48 -16.26 43.72 -41.71
C PHE A 48 -17.54 43.01 -41.26
N ASN A 49 -17.44 41.90 -40.58
CA ASN A 49 -18.57 41.03 -40.17
C ASN A 49 -19.68 41.78 -39.40
N ASN A 50 -19.33 42.76 -38.58
CA ASN A 50 -20.26 43.44 -37.69
C ASN A 50 -20.63 44.87 -38.12
N ASN A 51 -20.27 45.26 -39.37
CA ASN A 51 -20.49 46.60 -39.84
C ASN A 51 -20.71 46.59 -41.34
N SER A 52 -21.83 47.18 -41.80
CA SER A 52 -22.17 47.37 -43.21
C SER A 52 -21.35 48.49 -43.87
N ASN A 53 -20.56 49.22 -43.12
CA ASN A 53 -19.76 50.32 -43.66
C ASN A 53 -18.64 49.82 -44.52
N LYS A 54 -18.37 50.60 -45.58
CA LYS A 54 -17.27 50.35 -46.51
C LYS A 54 -16.04 51.12 -46.01
N TYR A 55 -14.92 50.37 -45.82
CA TYR A 55 -13.64 50.95 -45.44
C TYR A 55 -12.64 50.81 -46.60
N PHE A 56 -12.04 51.94 -47.02
CA PHE A 56 -11.03 51.93 -48.09
C PHE A 56 -9.63 51.82 -47.50
N TYR A 57 -8.88 50.83 -47.96
CA TYR A 57 -7.44 50.70 -47.66
C TYR A 57 -6.63 50.79 -48.92
N HIS A 58 -5.64 51.71 -48.93
CA HIS A 58 -4.71 51.86 -50.06
C HIS A 58 -3.88 50.56 -50.23
N ARG A 59 -3.50 50.26 -51.45
CA ARG A 59 -2.77 48.98 -51.76
C ARG A 59 -1.49 48.81 -50.93
N ILE A 60 -0.79 49.88 -50.55
CA ILE A 60 0.41 49.82 -49.69
C ILE A 60 0.11 49.52 -48.26
N ASN A 61 -1.13 49.72 -47.81
CA ASN A 61 -1.65 49.46 -46.46
C ASN A 61 -2.39 48.13 -46.35
N THR A 62 -2.30 47.27 -47.39
CA THR A 62 -2.96 45.96 -47.42
C THR A 62 -1.97 44.91 -47.89
N LYS A 63 -1.81 43.83 -47.14
CA LYS A 63 -0.99 42.68 -47.50
C LYS A 63 -1.83 41.40 -47.47
N PHE A 64 -1.65 40.56 -48.49
CA PHE A 64 -2.22 39.22 -48.59
C PHE A 64 -1.07 38.25 -48.49
N LEU A 65 -1.07 37.41 -47.41
CA LEU A 65 -0.05 36.42 -47.19
C LEU A 65 -0.65 35.06 -47.43
N ASN A 66 -0.11 34.31 -48.36
CA ASN A 66 -0.60 33.00 -48.71
C ASN A 66 -0.07 31.91 -47.79
N PHE A 67 -0.91 30.92 -47.52
CA PHE A 67 -0.51 29.71 -46.78
C PHE A 67 0.61 28.98 -47.51
N GLU A 68 1.64 28.57 -46.79
CA GLU A 68 2.76 27.80 -47.31
C GLU A 68 2.66 26.34 -46.85
N GLU A 69 2.63 26.13 -45.54
CA GLU A 69 2.63 24.80 -44.93
C GLU A 69 2.07 24.77 -43.52
N ASN A 70 1.60 23.61 -43.09
CA ASN A 70 1.31 23.34 -41.69
C ASN A 70 2.59 22.80 -41.05
N ILE A 71 3.04 23.45 -39.98
CA ILE A 71 4.24 23.01 -39.26
C ILE A 71 3.86 21.89 -38.28
N ASP A 72 4.56 20.77 -38.38
CA ASP A 72 4.42 19.69 -37.40
C ASP A 72 5.09 20.12 -36.07
N ILE A 73 4.27 20.53 -35.12
CA ILE A 73 4.71 20.94 -33.78
C ILE A 73 4.62 19.83 -32.75
N ARG A 74 4.24 18.61 -33.15
CA ARG A 74 4.04 17.48 -32.19
C ARG A 74 5.29 17.15 -31.36
N LYS A 75 6.47 17.49 -31.92
CA LYS A 75 7.78 17.25 -31.27
C LYS A 75 8.54 18.55 -30.98
N MET A 76 7.88 19.69 -31.00
CA MET A 76 8.53 21.00 -30.93
C MET A 76 7.90 21.87 -29.85
N ASP A 77 8.76 22.59 -29.15
CA ASP A 77 8.37 23.69 -28.30
C ASP A 77 8.28 24.97 -29.14
N VAL A 78 7.13 25.63 -29.07
CA VAL A 78 6.85 26.87 -29.81
C VAL A 78 7.19 28.07 -28.92
N TYR A 79 8.18 28.84 -29.30
CA TYR A 79 8.59 30.08 -28.61
C TYR A 79 8.15 31.29 -29.42
N ILE A 80 7.54 32.27 -28.75
CA ILE A 80 7.21 33.59 -29.31
C ILE A 80 7.76 34.64 -28.35
N ASP A 81 8.58 35.54 -28.87
CA ASP A 81 9.25 36.56 -28.07
C ASP A 81 9.98 36.02 -26.83
N GLY A 82 10.56 34.80 -26.96
CA GLY A 82 11.32 34.13 -25.91
C GLY A 82 10.47 33.41 -24.88
N ARG A 83 9.14 33.43 -25.00
CA ARG A 83 8.20 32.72 -24.12
C ARG A 83 7.64 31.46 -24.81
N ILE A 84 7.54 30.39 -24.08
CA ILE A 84 6.87 29.16 -24.55
C ILE A 84 5.37 29.41 -24.66
N ILE A 85 4.79 29.06 -25.82
CA ILE A 85 3.36 29.18 -26.09
C ILE A 85 2.76 27.76 -26.24
N ASN A 86 1.63 27.54 -25.61
CA ASN A 86 0.87 26.29 -25.75
C ASN A 86 0.07 26.28 -27.06
N ALA A 87 0.79 26.04 -28.17
CA ALA A 87 0.21 26.01 -29.48
C ALA A 87 -0.38 24.63 -29.81
N ILE A 88 -1.60 24.63 -30.36
CA ILE A 88 -2.28 23.42 -30.86
C ILE A 88 -1.90 23.17 -32.31
N LYS A 89 -1.79 24.23 -33.06
CA LYS A 89 -1.51 24.22 -34.50
C LYS A 89 -0.68 25.48 -34.87
N VAL A 90 0.24 25.32 -35.79
CA VAL A 90 0.98 26.44 -36.37
C VAL A 90 0.97 26.32 -37.89
N ASP A 91 0.44 27.32 -38.54
CA ASP A 91 0.45 27.43 -39.99
C ASP A 91 1.45 28.50 -40.41
N LYS A 92 2.28 28.19 -41.39
CA LYS A 92 3.26 29.13 -41.98
C LYS A 92 2.68 29.77 -43.21
N PHE A 93 2.90 31.05 -43.34
CA PHE A 93 2.46 31.90 -44.43
C PHE A 93 3.64 32.64 -45.06
N SER A 94 3.45 33.20 -46.22
CA SER A 94 4.46 33.96 -46.94
C SER A 94 5.01 35.14 -46.13
N GLU A 95 6.18 35.66 -46.51
CA GLU A 95 6.91 36.71 -45.81
C GLU A 95 7.31 36.39 -44.38
N GLY A 96 7.43 35.07 -44.03
CA GLY A 96 7.85 34.61 -42.69
C GLY A 96 6.84 34.87 -41.58
N HIS A 97 5.56 34.90 -41.91
CA HIS A 97 4.50 35.00 -40.89
C HIS A 97 4.01 33.62 -40.50
N TYR A 98 3.57 33.51 -39.24
CA TYR A 98 3.01 32.29 -38.65
C TYR A 98 1.68 32.63 -38.01
N ARG A 99 0.67 31.78 -38.22
CA ARG A 99 -0.58 31.82 -37.50
C ARG A 99 -0.54 30.73 -36.46
N VAL A 100 -0.67 31.09 -35.17
CA VAL A 100 -0.58 30.23 -34.04
C VAL A 100 -1.95 30.09 -33.40
N TYR A 101 -2.41 28.84 -33.25
CA TYR A 101 -3.69 28.49 -32.65
C TYR A 101 -3.41 27.95 -31.25
N THR A 102 -4.10 28.47 -30.25
CA THR A 102 -4.10 28.02 -28.86
C THR A 102 -5.50 27.67 -28.43
N ASN A 103 -5.67 27.03 -27.28
CA ASN A 103 -7.01 26.72 -26.76
C ASN A 103 -7.92 27.95 -26.61
N ASN A 104 -7.37 29.12 -26.37
CA ASN A 104 -8.12 30.32 -26.03
C ASN A 104 -8.06 31.40 -27.10
N ASN A 105 -7.12 31.36 -28.05
CA ASN A 105 -6.89 32.44 -28.98
C ASN A 105 -6.14 31.99 -30.26
N THR A 106 -6.31 32.76 -31.32
CA THR A 106 -5.55 32.64 -32.57
C THR A 106 -4.91 33.98 -32.90
N PHE A 107 -3.62 34.00 -33.13
CA PHE A 107 -2.90 35.23 -33.44
C PHE A 107 -1.78 34.99 -34.46
N THR A 108 -1.29 36.06 -35.06
CA THR A 108 -0.26 36.05 -36.09
C THR A 108 1.04 36.67 -35.58
N THR A 109 2.18 36.06 -35.87
CA THR A 109 3.51 36.54 -35.45
C THR A 109 4.57 36.27 -36.52
N LYS A 110 5.68 37.02 -36.49
CA LYS A 110 6.93 36.74 -37.21
C LYS A 110 8.00 36.15 -36.29
N ASN A 111 7.88 36.33 -34.98
CA ASN A 111 8.91 35.99 -34.00
C ASN A 111 8.71 34.59 -33.43
N LEU A 112 8.48 33.60 -34.30
CA LEU A 112 8.32 32.20 -33.88
C LEU A 112 9.65 31.47 -33.96
N LYS A 113 10.02 30.76 -32.86
CA LYS A 113 11.15 29.83 -32.83
C LYS A 113 10.66 28.48 -32.39
N LEU A 114 11.09 27.46 -33.10
CA LEU A 114 10.80 26.05 -32.75
C LEU A 114 12.06 25.42 -32.16
N LYS A 115 11.91 24.71 -31.05
CA LYS A 115 12.98 23.91 -30.48
C LYS A 115 12.45 22.50 -30.24
N PRO A 116 13.28 21.44 -30.36
CA PRO A 116 12.89 20.10 -29.97
C PRO A 116 12.40 20.08 -28.52
N ALA A 117 11.29 19.44 -28.27
CA ALA A 117 10.76 19.31 -26.93
C ALA A 117 11.54 18.20 -26.20
N LYS A 118 12.18 18.52 -25.08
CA LYS A 118 13.04 17.60 -24.32
C LYS A 118 12.31 16.34 -23.77
N TYR A 119 10.98 16.39 -23.67
CA TYR A 119 10.17 15.33 -23.07
C TYR A 119 9.49 14.42 -24.10
N ASN A 120 9.73 14.61 -25.37
CA ASN A 120 9.09 13.82 -26.43
C ASN A 120 9.43 12.34 -26.34
N ASP A 121 10.67 12.02 -25.93
CA ASP A 121 11.14 10.65 -25.79
C ASP A 121 10.38 9.91 -24.70
N LEU A 122 9.94 10.61 -23.63
CA LEU A 122 9.08 10.04 -22.59
C LEU A 122 7.68 9.69 -23.12
N TYR A 123 7.06 10.57 -23.92
CA TYR A 123 5.79 10.24 -24.57
C TYR A 123 5.93 9.05 -25.51
N GLU A 124 6.99 9.00 -26.29
CA GLU A 124 7.28 7.90 -27.21
C GLU A 124 7.52 6.60 -26.45
N TYR A 125 8.30 6.66 -25.36
CA TYR A 125 8.57 5.51 -24.50
C TYR A 125 7.27 4.86 -24.00
N TYR A 126 6.39 5.63 -23.37
CA TYR A 126 5.15 5.08 -22.82
C TYR A 126 4.15 4.65 -23.89
N ILE A 127 4.06 5.34 -25.02
CA ILE A 127 3.19 4.97 -26.14
C ILE A 127 3.65 3.65 -26.75
N ARG A 128 4.95 3.50 -27.02
CA ARG A 128 5.50 2.27 -27.58
C ARG A 128 5.39 1.09 -26.61
N LEU A 129 5.63 1.32 -25.34
CA LEU A 129 5.47 0.31 -24.31
C LEU A 129 3.99 -0.12 -24.18
N ALA A 130 3.05 0.82 -24.18
CA ALA A 130 1.62 0.52 -24.18
C ALA A 130 1.17 -0.24 -25.43
N SER A 131 1.70 0.12 -26.60
CA SER A 131 1.42 -0.60 -27.84
C SER A 131 1.90 -2.04 -27.76
N TYR A 132 3.11 -2.27 -27.26
CA TYR A 132 3.64 -3.61 -27.05
C TYR A 132 2.81 -4.41 -26.02
N ALA A 133 2.41 -3.77 -24.92
CA ALA A 133 1.51 -4.38 -23.94
C ALA A 133 0.21 -4.90 -24.58
N GLY A 134 -0.34 -4.15 -25.53
CA GLY A 134 -1.52 -4.57 -26.30
C GLY A 134 -1.27 -5.75 -27.23
N THR A 135 -0.02 -6.01 -27.67
CA THR A 135 0.29 -7.17 -28.54
C THR A 135 0.46 -8.47 -27.77
N ILE A 136 0.82 -8.41 -26.49
CA ILE A 136 1.03 -9.60 -25.64
C ILE A 136 -0.20 -9.95 -24.80
N ALA A 137 -1.16 -9.05 -24.68
CA ALA A 137 -2.38 -9.23 -23.89
C ALA A 137 -3.52 -9.79 -24.74
N GLU A 138 -4.25 -10.75 -24.18
CA GLU A 138 -5.48 -11.26 -24.78
C GLU A 138 -6.64 -10.26 -24.65
N GLU A 139 -7.61 -10.34 -25.54
CA GLU A 139 -8.83 -9.54 -25.47
C GLU A 139 -9.57 -9.85 -24.17
N GLY A 140 -9.93 -8.79 -23.41
CA GLY A 140 -10.52 -8.92 -22.08
C GLY A 140 -9.53 -8.67 -20.93
N GLN A 141 -8.23 -8.72 -21.15
CA GLN A 141 -7.23 -8.41 -20.13
C GLN A 141 -7.04 -6.91 -19.92
N PRO A 142 -6.67 -6.45 -18.69
CA PRO A 142 -6.47 -5.03 -18.40
C PRO A 142 -5.47 -4.34 -19.32
N LEU A 143 -4.35 -4.98 -19.65
CA LEU A 143 -3.31 -4.45 -20.55
C LEU A 143 -3.81 -4.18 -21.97
N TYR A 144 -4.71 -5.01 -22.48
CA TYR A 144 -5.32 -4.82 -23.80
C TYR A 144 -6.14 -3.53 -23.85
N TYR A 145 -6.95 -3.27 -22.84
CA TYR A 145 -7.72 -2.04 -22.75
C TYR A 145 -6.85 -0.81 -22.46
N LEU A 146 -5.78 -0.99 -21.70
CA LEU A 146 -4.80 0.07 -21.42
C LEU A 146 -4.15 0.57 -22.71
N SER A 147 -3.69 -0.32 -23.60
CA SER A 147 -3.07 0.06 -24.86
C SER A 147 -4.01 0.90 -25.75
N ARG A 148 -5.29 0.54 -25.80
CA ARG A 148 -6.30 1.32 -26.54
C ARG A 148 -6.54 2.71 -25.92
N SER A 149 -6.44 2.81 -24.60
CA SER A 149 -6.64 4.07 -23.89
C SER A 149 -5.54 5.09 -24.19
N TYR A 150 -4.34 4.65 -24.61
CA TYR A 150 -3.26 5.54 -25.03
C TYR A 150 -3.57 6.37 -26.30
N ASN A 151 -4.57 5.97 -27.09
CA ASN A 151 -5.08 6.81 -28.18
C ASN A 151 -5.75 8.10 -27.69
N LYS A 152 -6.13 8.16 -26.40
CA LYS A 152 -6.73 9.32 -25.73
C LYS A 152 -5.69 10.17 -24.98
N LEU A 153 -4.41 9.81 -25.03
CA LEU A 153 -3.36 10.52 -24.32
C LEU A 153 -3.31 11.99 -24.72
N ASN A 154 -3.60 12.88 -23.77
CA ASN A 154 -3.55 14.31 -23.98
C ASN A 154 -2.11 14.82 -23.81
N LYS A 155 -1.57 15.47 -24.84
CA LYS A 155 -0.20 16.02 -24.85
C LYS A 155 -0.14 17.52 -24.63
N THR A 156 -1.21 18.12 -24.09
CA THR A 156 -1.24 19.57 -23.85
C THR A 156 -0.33 19.96 -22.68
N ARG A 157 0.18 21.18 -22.74
CA ARG A 157 1.16 21.73 -21.80
C ARG A 157 0.59 22.21 -20.46
N ASP A 158 -0.72 22.23 -20.32
CA ASP A 158 -1.40 22.65 -19.09
C ASP A 158 -1.89 21.44 -18.30
N THR A 159 -1.03 20.42 -18.16
CA THR A 159 -1.36 19.18 -17.47
C THR A 159 -0.26 18.79 -16.47
N ALA A 160 -0.65 18.05 -15.47
CA ALA A 160 0.27 17.47 -14.49
C ALA A 160 1.30 16.52 -15.15
N LEU A 161 0.92 15.86 -16.25
CA LEU A 161 1.83 15.02 -17.03
C LEU A 161 2.96 15.86 -17.64
N TYR A 162 2.62 17.03 -18.21
CA TYR A 162 3.62 17.94 -18.76
C TYR A 162 4.60 18.41 -17.69
N ASP A 163 4.09 18.88 -16.54
CA ASP A 163 4.93 19.34 -15.43
C ASP A 163 5.82 18.19 -14.92
N PHE A 164 5.29 16.97 -14.79
CA PHE A 164 6.04 15.78 -14.38
C PHE A 164 7.19 15.45 -15.37
N PHE A 165 6.92 15.43 -16.67
CA PHE A 165 7.94 15.13 -17.67
C PHE A 165 8.99 16.24 -17.79
N ASN A 166 8.64 17.48 -17.49
CA ASN A 166 9.57 18.62 -17.43
C ASN A 166 10.29 18.77 -16.10
N ARG A 167 9.99 17.89 -15.10
CA ARG A 167 10.60 17.91 -13.77
C ARG A 167 10.37 19.19 -13.01
N GLU A 168 9.21 19.77 -13.17
CA GLU A 168 8.86 21.05 -12.55
C GLU A 168 7.52 20.97 -11.83
N PHE A 169 7.31 21.90 -10.94
CA PHE A 169 6.01 22.19 -10.34
C PHE A 169 5.84 23.71 -10.23
N LYS A 170 4.59 24.15 -10.28
CA LYS A 170 4.24 25.57 -10.22
C LYS A 170 3.73 25.90 -8.82
N LYS A 171 4.07 27.08 -8.33
CA LYS A 171 3.42 27.63 -7.14
C LYS A 171 2.07 28.20 -7.51
N ILE A 172 1.07 27.90 -6.68
CA ILE A 172 -0.29 28.39 -6.81
C ILE A 172 -0.49 29.49 -5.77
N GLU A 173 -0.86 30.68 -6.21
CA GLU A 173 -1.27 31.74 -5.31
C GLU A 173 -2.68 31.41 -4.79
N ASP A 174 -2.77 31.09 -3.50
CA ASP A 174 -4.02 30.81 -2.82
C ASP A 174 -4.25 31.85 -1.72
N SER A 175 -5.29 32.64 -1.88
CA SER A 175 -5.70 33.68 -0.93
C SER A 175 -6.86 33.24 -0.03
N ASP A 176 -7.44 32.05 -0.32
CA ASP A 176 -8.56 31.54 0.44
C ASP A 176 -8.14 30.93 1.77
N ILE A 177 -9.11 30.82 2.68
CA ILE A 177 -8.90 30.15 3.94
C ILE A 177 -8.79 28.62 3.74
N THR A 178 -7.96 27.98 4.54
CA THR A 178 -7.94 26.52 4.66
C THR A 178 -8.99 26.09 5.68
N ILE A 179 -9.94 25.26 5.26
CA ILE A 179 -10.95 24.68 6.14
C ILE A 179 -10.57 23.25 6.51
N LEU A 180 -11.00 22.81 7.69
CA LEU A 180 -10.71 21.48 8.25
C LEU A 180 -12.01 20.86 8.77
N PRO A 181 -12.92 20.44 7.85
CA PRO A 181 -14.21 19.86 8.25
C PRO A 181 -14.10 18.46 8.86
N PHE A 182 -12.98 17.77 8.67
CA PHE A 182 -12.71 16.48 9.28
C PHE A 182 -11.56 16.55 10.28
N ALA A 183 -11.43 15.53 11.12
CA ALA A 183 -10.33 15.40 12.06
C ALA A 183 -8.97 15.58 11.36
N PHE A 184 -8.03 16.20 12.06
CA PHE A 184 -6.71 16.49 11.50
C PHE A 184 -5.66 16.52 12.62
N ASN A 185 -4.40 16.42 12.20
CA ASN A 185 -3.23 16.63 13.04
C ASN A 185 -2.27 17.63 12.37
N GLN A 186 -1.11 17.85 12.98
CA GLN A 186 -0.19 18.86 12.51
C GLN A 186 0.40 18.55 11.15
N SER A 187 0.86 17.31 10.92
CA SER A 187 1.45 16.93 9.63
C SER A 187 0.43 16.91 8.50
N GLN A 188 -0.81 16.50 8.79
CA GLN A 188 -1.93 16.55 7.85
C GLN A 188 -2.25 18.00 7.45
N TYR A 189 -2.29 18.93 8.42
CA TYR A 189 -2.47 20.34 8.11
C TYR A 189 -1.40 20.87 7.15
N PHE A 190 -0.13 20.59 7.43
CA PHE A 190 0.95 21.01 6.53
C PHE A 190 0.89 20.33 5.15
N ALA A 191 0.42 19.09 5.08
CA ALA A 191 0.21 18.40 3.80
C ALA A 191 -0.88 19.09 2.97
N ILE A 192 -1.99 19.47 3.61
CA ILE A 192 -3.09 20.21 2.98
C ILE A 192 -2.59 21.57 2.48
N ASP A 193 -1.93 22.37 3.33
CA ASP A 193 -1.43 23.69 2.96
C ASP A 193 -0.46 23.62 1.77
N LYS A 194 0.48 22.66 1.77
CA LYS A 194 1.40 22.45 0.64
C LYS A 194 0.68 22.05 -0.65
N ALA A 195 -0.32 21.18 -0.57
CA ALA A 195 -1.08 20.72 -1.72
C ALA A 195 -1.93 21.85 -2.34
N LEU A 196 -2.44 22.78 -1.53
CA LEU A 196 -3.16 23.95 -2.00
C LEU A 196 -2.27 24.99 -2.71
N ARG A 197 -0.98 25.03 -2.37
CA ARG A 197 -0.02 26.04 -2.87
C ARG A 197 0.90 25.56 -3.99
N ASN A 198 0.79 24.32 -4.43
CA ASN A 198 1.69 23.77 -5.45
C ASN A 198 0.91 22.89 -6.45
N SER A 199 1.29 22.95 -7.73
CA SER A 199 0.65 22.16 -8.79
C SER A 199 0.95 20.65 -8.66
N ILE A 200 2.08 20.27 -8.06
CA ILE A 200 2.42 18.89 -7.73
C ILE A 200 2.85 18.86 -6.26
N SER A 201 2.27 17.94 -5.50
CA SER A 201 2.65 17.68 -4.10
C SER A 201 2.61 16.19 -3.77
N VAL A 202 3.48 15.78 -2.85
CA VAL A 202 3.62 14.40 -2.39
C VAL A 202 3.30 14.32 -0.90
N ILE A 203 2.46 13.36 -0.53
CA ILE A 203 2.10 13.05 0.85
C ILE A 203 2.55 11.63 1.14
N GLU A 204 3.65 11.51 1.87
CA GLU A 204 4.12 10.23 2.42
C GLU A 204 3.28 9.91 3.64
N GLY A 205 2.47 8.86 3.55
CA GLY A 205 1.56 8.47 4.61
C GLY A 205 1.79 7.03 5.07
N PRO A 206 2.66 6.79 6.06
CA PRO A 206 2.79 5.49 6.71
C PRO A 206 1.46 4.93 7.20
N PRO A 207 1.37 3.61 7.50
CA PRO A 207 0.17 3.02 8.04
C PRO A 207 -0.31 3.77 9.28
N GLY A 208 -1.62 3.97 9.43
CA GLY A 208 -2.21 4.57 10.63
C GLY A 208 -1.97 6.06 10.84
N THR A 209 -1.47 6.79 9.83
CA THR A 209 -1.22 8.24 9.93
C THR A 209 -2.34 9.12 9.37
N GLY A 210 -3.46 8.54 8.94
CA GLY A 210 -4.66 9.27 8.52
C GLY A 210 -4.61 9.82 7.10
N LYS A 211 -4.07 9.06 6.13
CA LYS A 211 -4.11 9.40 4.70
C LYS A 211 -5.50 9.80 4.22
N THR A 212 -6.51 8.96 4.50
CA THR A 212 -7.89 9.19 4.08
C THR A 212 -8.45 10.49 4.64
N GLN A 213 -8.20 10.80 5.91
CA GLN A 213 -8.61 12.08 6.54
C GLN A 213 -7.99 13.28 5.81
N THR A 214 -6.73 13.16 5.41
CA THR A 214 -6.05 14.21 4.64
C THR A 214 -6.69 14.39 3.27
N ILE A 215 -7.01 13.29 2.58
CA ILE A 215 -7.69 13.30 1.27
C ILE A 215 -9.07 13.98 1.38
N LEU A 216 -9.86 13.65 2.41
CA LEU A 216 -11.18 14.25 2.63
C LEU A 216 -11.09 15.76 2.85
N ASN A 217 -10.18 16.22 3.70
CA ASN A 217 -9.95 17.64 3.91
C ASN A 217 -9.48 18.36 2.64
N LEU A 218 -8.64 17.72 1.80
CA LEU A 218 -8.23 18.25 0.50
C LEU A 218 -9.42 18.40 -0.45
N ILE A 219 -10.27 17.37 -0.57
CA ILE A 219 -11.48 17.40 -1.40
C ILE A 219 -12.34 18.61 -1.05
N MET A 220 -12.63 18.81 0.24
CA MET A 220 -13.47 19.93 0.67
C MET A 220 -12.83 21.30 0.41
N ASN A 221 -11.52 21.40 0.56
CA ASN A 221 -10.79 22.63 0.23
C ASN A 221 -10.78 22.93 -1.27
N PHE A 222 -10.70 21.91 -2.13
CA PHE A 222 -10.78 22.08 -3.58
C PHE A 222 -12.20 22.46 -4.01
N ILE A 223 -13.22 21.82 -3.44
CA ILE A 223 -14.63 22.18 -3.71
C ILE A 223 -14.91 23.63 -3.28
N LEU A 224 -14.44 24.05 -2.11
CA LEU A 224 -14.60 25.43 -1.63
C LEU A 224 -14.04 26.47 -2.63
N ARG A 225 -13.00 26.10 -3.38
CA ARG A 225 -12.36 26.89 -4.45
C ARG A 225 -13.03 26.68 -5.81
N GLY A 226 -14.15 26.00 -5.88
CA GLY A 226 -14.88 25.69 -7.12
C GLY A 226 -14.09 24.82 -8.10
N LYS A 227 -13.23 23.94 -7.59
CA LYS A 227 -12.35 23.07 -8.38
C LYS A 227 -12.95 21.67 -8.55
N SER A 228 -12.76 21.11 -9.74
CA SER A 228 -13.09 19.71 -10.05
C SER A 228 -11.97 18.79 -9.58
N VAL A 229 -12.34 17.67 -8.96
CA VAL A 229 -11.41 16.72 -8.33
C VAL A 229 -11.63 15.32 -8.83
N ALA A 230 -10.59 14.66 -9.33
CA ALA A 230 -10.59 13.21 -9.51
C ALA A 230 -9.78 12.56 -8.37
N VAL A 231 -10.33 11.51 -7.75
CA VAL A 231 -9.61 10.68 -6.77
C VAL A 231 -9.50 9.28 -7.33
N ILE A 232 -8.29 8.80 -7.46
CA ILE A 232 -8.03 7.47 -8.04
C ILE A 232 -7.09 6.63 -7.17
N SER A 233 -7.22 5.32 -7.34
CA SER A 233 -6.30 4.33 -6.78
C SER A 233 -6.28 3.09 -7.68
N ASN A 234 -5.23 2.27 -7.60
CA ASN A 234 -5.23 0.95 -8.22
C ASN A 234 -6.12 -0.05 -7.46
N ASN A 235 -6.40 0.22 -6.18
CA ASN A 235 -7.22 -0.63 -5.33
C ASN A 235 -8.64 -0.06 -5.19
N ASN A 236 -9.65 -0.84 -5.57
CA ASN A 236 -11.06 -0.47 -5.42
C ASN A 236 -11.41 -0.18 -3.95
N THR A 237 -10.87 -0.97 -3.00
CA THR A 237 -11.14 -0.78 -1.56
C THR A 237 -10.70 0.59 -1.06
N ALA A 238 -9.58 1.14 -1.57
CA ALA A 238 -9.14 2.48 -1.19
C ALA A 238 -10.12 3.56 -1.65
N ILE A 239 -10.67 3.42 -2.88
CA ILE A 239 -11.69 4.32 -3.42
C ILE A 239 -13.01 4.18 -2.66
N GLU A 240 -13.41 2.95 -2.32
CA GLU A 240 -14.59 2.67 -1.51
C GLU A 240 -14.51 3.36 -0.15
N ASN A 241 -13.39 3.24 0.55
CA ASN A 241 -13.17 3.89 1.84
C ASN A 241 -13.32 5.42 1.78
N VAL A 242 -12.90 6.08 0.69
CA VAL A 242 -13.09 7.53 0.52
C VAL A 242 -14.58 7.85 0.35
N GLY A 243 -15.30 7.07 -0.48
CA GLY A 243 -16.74 7.23 -0.68
C GLY A 243 -17.52 7.02 0.62
N GLU A 244 -17.33 5.88 1.29
CA GLU A 244 -17.98 5.54 2.56
C GLU A 244 -17.78 6.63 3.62
N LYS A 245 -16.59 7.20 3.71
CA LYS A 245 -16.31 8.30 4.64
C LYS A 245 -17.05 9.59 4.27
N LEU A 246 -17.20 9.89 2.98
CA LEU A 246 -18.05 11.01 2.52
C LEU A 246 -19.52 10.76 2.83
N ASP A 247 -19.99 9.52 2.70
CA ASP A 247 -21.36 9.10 3.02
C ASP A 247 -21.65 9.22 4.52
N GLU A 248 -20.74 8.72 5.38
CA GLU A 248 -20.82 8.84 6.84
C GLU A 248 -20.99 10.30 7.31
N GLU A 249 -20.37 11.23 6.61
CA GLU A 249 -20.41 12.66 6.92
C GLU A 249 -21.53 13.42 6.19
N GLY A 250 -22.37 12.71 5.41
CA GLY A 250 -23.53 13.27 4.71
C GLY A 250 -23.19 14.06 3.44
N PHE A 251 -22.09 13.75 2.78
CA PHE A 251 -21.64 14.36 1.54
C PHE A 251 -21.71 13.41 0.32
N ASN A 252 -22.53 12.38 0.37
CA ASN A 252 -22.71 11.41 -0.70
C ASN A 252 -23.18 12.03 -2.05
N PHE A 253 -23.84 13.16 -2.00
CA PHE A 253 -24.35 13.87 -3.20
C PHE A 253 -23.29 14.64 -3.99
N ILE A 254 -22.04 14.80 -3.46
CA ILE A 254 -21.01 15.59 -4.14
C ILE A 254 -20.13 14.77 -5.08
N TYR A 255 -20.19 13.45 -5.04
CA TYR A 255 -19.30 12.61 -5.84
C TYR A 255 -20.04 11.65 -6.77
N ALA A 256 -19.37 11.28 -7.87
CA ALA A 256 -19.79 10.21 -8.75
C ALA A 256 -18.73 9.11 -8.80
N ARG A 257 -19.17 7.85 -8.68
CA ARG A 257 -18.29 6.68 -8.74
C ARG A 257 -18.25 6.12 -10.16
N LEU A 258 -17.23 6.55 -10.94
CA LEU A 258 -17.02 6.15 -12.33
C LEU A 258 -15.83 5.18 -12.42
N GLY A 259 -16.11 3.89 -12.32
CA GLY A 259 -15.09 2.83 -12.38
C GLY A 259 -15.22 1.96 -13.63
N SER A 260 -15.30 0.64 -13.41
CA SER A 260 -15.71 -0.31 -14.43
C SER A 260 -17.15 -0.02 -14.87
N ARG A 261 -17.56 -0.54 -16.03
CA ARG A 261 -18.95 -0.38 -16.51
C ARG A 261 -19.97 -0.79 -15.45
N THR A 262 -19.71 -1.89 -14.74
CA THR A 262 -20.58 -2.35 -13.63
C THR A 262 -20.71 -1.33 -12.51
N ASN A 263 -19.61 -0.69 -12.10
CA ASN A 263 -19.64 0.32 -11.04
C ASN A 263 -20.32 1.61 -11.51
N THR A 264 -20.08 2.00 -12.74
CA THR A 264 -20.74 3.17 -13.35
C THR A 264 -22.25 2.97 -13.44
N ASN A 265 -22.72 1.79 -13.87
CA ASN A 265 -24.14 1.46 -13.92
C ASN A 265 -24.77 1.50 -12.53
N LYS A 266 -24.15 0.85 -11.54
CA LYS A 266 -24.60 0.89 -10.15
C LYS A 266 -24.74 2.32 -9.61
N PHE A 267 -23.81 3.21 -9.98
CA PHE A 267 -23.90 4.63 -9.58
C PHE A 267 -25.15 5.28 -10.16
N PHE A 268 -25.41 5.13 -11.48
CA PHE A 268 -26.59 5.74 -12.10
C PHE A 268 -27.92 5.11 -11.67
N GLU A 269 -27.94 3.81 -11.36
CA GLU A 269 -29.10 3.11 -10.81
C GLU A 269 -29.44 3.57 -9.39
N ALA A 270 -28.41 3.85 -8.56
CA ALA A 270 -28.57 4.28 -7.17
C ALA A 270 -28.68 5.80 -7.01
N SER A 271 -28.27 6.60 -8.01
CA SER A 271 -28.25 8.04 -7.91
C SER A 271 -29.68 8.61 -7.97
N ASP A 272 -30.22 8.94 -6.82
CA ASP A 272 -31.40 9.81 -6.69
C ASP A 272 -30.97 11.19 -6.19
N ASN A 273 -31.82 12.20 -6.32
CA ASN A 273 -31.54 13.53 -5.82
C ASN A 273 -31.97 13.73 -4.35
N LYS A 274 -32.44 12.67 -3.70
CA LYS A 274 -33.04 12.74 -2.36
C LYS A 274 -32.07 13.31 -1.33
N ASP A 275 -30.84 12.78 -1.33
CA ASP A 275 -29.83 13.24 -0.35
C ASP A 275 -29.46 14.71 -0.56
N LEU A 276 -29.41 15.17 -1.81
CA LEU A 276 -29.21 16.58 -2.12
C LEU A 276 -30.42 17.42 -1.69
N GLU A 277 -31.65 16.97 -1.94
CA GLU A 277 -32.88 17.64 -1.53
C GLU A 277 -32.92 17.73 0.01
N ASP A 278 -32.64 16.63 0.71
CA ASP A 278 -32.59 16.60 2.17
C ASP A 278 -31.51 17.55 2.72
N PHE A 279 -30.35 17.62 2.05
CA PHE A 279 -29.32 18.58 2.40
C PHE A 279 -29.75 20.01 2.21
N LEU A 280 -30.46 20.34 1.12
CA LEU A 280 -30.94 21.68 0.82
C LEU A 280 -32.10 22.12 1.76
N LEU A 281 -32.91 21.16 2.21
CA LEU A 281 -34.01 21.43 3.15
C LEU A 281 -33.56 21.72 4.59
N LYS A 282 -32.37 21.26 4.99
CA LYS A 282 -31.81 21.56 6.31
C LYS A 282 -31.63 23.07 6.49
N TYR A 283 -31.90 23.59 7.69
CA TYR A 283 -31.79 25.02 8.00
C TYR A 283 -30.39 25.58 7.70
N GLU A 284 -30.35 26.73 7.02
CA GLU A 284 -29.09 27.44 6.75
C GLU A 284 -28.61 28.19 8.00
N GLU A 285 -27.53 27.76 8.59
CA GLU A 285 -26.91 28.52 9.67
C GLU A 285 -26.13 29.73 9.09
N LYS A 286 -26.46 30.92 9.52
CA LYS A 286 -25.76 32.16 9.10
C LYS A 286 -24.30 32.10 9.57
N LEU A 287 -23.40 32.28 8.63
CA LEU A 287 -21.97 32.46 8.96
C LEU A 287 -21.76 33.81 9.65
N PRO A 288 -20.98 33.88 10.75
CA PRO A 288 -20.53 35.15 11.31
C PRO A 288 -19.78 35.97 10.24
N SER A 289 -19.91 37.30 10.27
CA SER A 289 -19.23 38.19 9.30
C SER A 289 -17.69 38.04 9.36
N TYR A 290 -17.15 37.63 10.49
CA TYR A 290 -15.72 37.49 10.75
C TYR A 290 -15.21 36.02 10.73
N TYR A 291 -16.01 35.07 10.20
CA TYR A 291 -15.63 33.64 10.22
C TYR A 291 -14.24 33.34 9.65
N LYS A 292 -13.76 34.14 8.68
CA LYS A 292 -12.42 33.94 8.08
C LYS A 292 -11.30 34.27 9.09
N SER A 293 -11.46 35.31 9.91
CA SER A 293 -10.50 35.63 10.97
C SER A 293 -10.53 34.57 12.06
N ASP A 294 -11.74 34.14 12.46
CA ASP A 294 -11.94 33.15 13.52
C ASP A 294 -11.25 31.81 13.15
N ILE A 295 -11.47 31.31 11.93
CA ILE A 295 -10.79 30.08 11.45
C ILE A 295 -9.27 30.28 11.52
N LYS A 296 -8.76 31.42 11.08
CA LYS A 296 -7.32 31.69 11.06
C LYS A 296 -6.73 31.75 12.47
N ASP A 297 -7.42 32.37 13.41
CA ASP A 297 -6.96 32.49 14.79
C ASP A 297 -7.07 31.16 15.53
N LEU A 298 -8.18 30.44 15.37
CA LEU A 298 -8.32 29.08 15.91
C LEU A 298 -7.25 28.14 15.34
N THR A 299 -6.97 28.24 14.03
CA THR A 299 -5.92 27.44 13.38
C THR A 299 -4.55 27.72 13.97
N LYS A 300 -4.19 28.96 14.23
CA LYS A 300 -2.91 29.30 14.88
C LYS A 300 -2.83 28.75 16.32
N ARG A 301 -3.92 28.85 17.08
CA ARG A 301 -3.99 28.32 18.45
C ARG A 301 -3.83 26.80 18.45
N ILE A 302 -4.58 26.10 17.60
CA ILE A 302 -4.51 24.64 17.54
C ILE A 302 -3.15 24.14 17.08
N GLN A 303 -2.49 24.81 16.11
CA GLN A 303 -1.14 24.44 15.68
C GLN A 303 -0.14 24.47 16.84
N ARG A 304 -0.23 25.45 17.73
CA ARG A 304 0.62 25.50 18.93
C ARG A 304 0.35 24.32 19.86
N ILE A 305 -0.91 24.01 20.10
CA ILE A 305 -1.32 22.89 20.96
C ILE A 305 -0.90 21.54 20.34
N LEU A 306 -1.09 21.35 19.04
CA LEU A 306 -0.66 20.16 18.33
C LEU A 306 0.87 19.98 18.40
N GLN A 307 1.64 21.07 18.36
CA GLN A 307 3.09 20.97 18.55
C GLN A 307 3.45 20.49 19.96
N ILE A 308 2.77 20.99 20.99
CA ILE A 308 2.98 20.53 22.38
C ILE A 308 2.59 19.06 22.51
N GLU A 309 1.50 18.63 21.90
CA GLU A 309 1.07 17.23 21.87
C GLU A 309 2.13 16.31 21.24
N LEU A 310 2.76 16.74 20.15
CA LEU A 310 3.87 15.99 19.56
C LEU A 310 5.07 15.89 20.51
N ASP A 311 5.35 16.93 21.24
CA ASP A 311 6.45 16.91 22.21
C ASP A 311 6.12 16.00 23.41
N VAL A 312 4.85 15.96 23.86
CA VAL A 312 4.38 14.99 24.86
C VAL A 312 4.51 13.56 24.35
N ALA A 313 4.06 13.28 23.13
CA ALA A 313 4.16 11.94 22.56
C ALA A 313 5.62 11.44 22.47
N LYS A 314 6.56 12.30 22.06
CA LYS A 314 7.99 11.99 22.06
C LYS A 314 8.54 11.74 23.46
N LEU A 315 8.12 12.52 24.44
CA LEU A 315 8.50 12.33 25.85
C LEU A 315 7.95 11.01 26.40
N LYS A 316 6.72 10.62 26.03
CA LYS A 316 6.13 9.33 26.40
C LYS A 316 6.89 8.16 25.77
N GLU A 317 7.33 8.30 24.52
CA GLU A 317 8.18 7.29 23.86
C GLU A 317 9.56 7.19 24.56
N GLU A 318 10.23 8.32 24.85
CA GLU A 318 11.47 8.35 25.63
C GLU A 318 11.27 7.72 27.02
N LEU A 319 10.20 8.06 27.71
CA LEU A 319 9.85 7.50 29.02
C LEU A 319 9.71 5.97 28.95
N ARG A 320 9.06 5.47 27.90
CA ARG A 320 8.93 4.02 27.68
C ARG A 320 10.27 3.35 27.45
N GLU A 321 11.13 3.93 26.61
CA GLU A 321 12.48 3.39 26.35
C GLU A 321 13.32 3.36 27.63
N VAL A 322 13.34 4.45 28.40
CA VAL A 322 14.08 4.54 29.67
C VAL A 322 13.53 3.55 30.72
N LYS A 323 12.21 3.32 30.75
CA LYS A 323 11.61 2.30 31.63
C LYS A 323 12.01 0.87 31.24
N ILE A 324 12.09 0.55 29.95
CA ILE A 324 12.54 -0.75 29.45
C ILE A 324 14.02 -0.95 29.81
N GLU A 325 14.86 0.06 29.58
CA GLU A 325 16.27 0.05 29.92
C GLU A 325 16.48 -0.17 31.42
N LYS A 326 15.75 0.59 32.26
CA LYS A 326 15.78 0.43 33.72
C LYS A 326 15.39 -1.00 34.14
N LYS A 327 14.29 -1.55 33.58
CA LYS A 327 13.83 -2.92 33.87
C LYS A 327 14.90 -3.96 33.56
N ASN A 328 15.69 -3.77 32.51
CA ASN A 328 16.77 -4.68 32.13
C ASN A 328 17.99 -4.55 33.07
N HIS A 329 18.11 -3.40 33.80
CA HIS A 329 19.18 -3.15 34.80
C HIS A 329 18.80 -3.49 36.24
N ASP A 330 17.51 -3.63 36.60
CA ASP A 330 17.05 -3.87 37.98
C ASP A 330 17.45 -5.25 38.58
N LEU A 331 18.24 -6.03 37.84
CA LEU A 331 18.78 -7.33 38.27
C LEU A 331 20.04 -7.24 39.12
N LEU A 332 20.56 -6.01 39.45
CA LEU A 332 21.83 -5.79 40.12
C LEU A 332 21.62 -5.29 41.55
N GLU A 333 22.56 -5.64 42.44
CA GLU A 333 22.55 -5.43 43.90
C GLU A 333 22.20 -3.99 44.34
N ASN A 334 21.28 -3.86 45.31
CA ASN A 334 20.91 -2.58 45.94
C ASN A 334 22.08 -1.97 46.76
N LEU A 335 22.86 -1.10 46.13
CA LEU A 335 23.81 -0.26 46.83
C LEU A 335 23.12 1.00 47.35
N ASN A 336 23.42 1.43 48.59
CA ASN A 336 22.91 2.69 49.12
C ASN A 336 24.07 3.68 49.27
N ILE A 337 24.30 4.49 48.24
CA ILE A 337 25.36 5.51 48.20
C ILE A 337 24.73 6.89 48.40
N PRO A 338 25.10 7.66 49.45
CA PRO A 338 24.54 8.99 49.66
C PRO A 338 25.05 10.02 48.63
N PHE A 339 24.15 10.78 48.03
CA PHE A 339 24.45 11.84 47.07
C PHE A 339 24.09 13.22 47.59
N LYS A 340 24.56 14.27 46.92
CA LYS A 340 24.15 15.67 47.17
C LYS A 340 22.66 15.81 46.78
N LYS A 341 21.87 16.48 47.59
CA LYS A 341 20.41 16.54 47.46
C LYS A 341 19.83 17.12 46.14
N ASN A 342 20.60 17.86 45.36
CA ASN A 342 20.12 18.60 44.16
C ASN A 342 20.85 18.17 42.87
N LEU A 343 21.14 16.89 42.69
CA LEU A 343 21.71 16.36 41.43
C LEU A 343 20.56 16.00 40.49
N ASP A 344 20.65 16.47 39.24
CA ASP A 344 19.76 16.11 38.14
C ASP A 344 20.29 14.93 37.31
N SER A 345 19.50 14.49 36.30
CA SER A 345 19.89 13.38 35.45
C SER A 345 21.18 13.68 34.66
N LYS A 346 21.43 14.92 34.27
CA LYS A 346 22.64 15.33 33.55
C LYS A 346 23.88 15.16 34.39
N ASP A 347 23.83 15.53 35.68
CA ASP A 347 24.92 15.33 36.61
C ASP A 347 25.28 13.84 36.74
N PHE A 348 24.28 12.95 36.83
CA PHE A 348 24.47 11.51 36.88
C PHE A 348 25.03 10.96 35.55
N LEU A 349 24.58 11.46 34.41
CA LEU A 349 25.14 11.09 33.12
C LEU A 349 26.59 11.52 32.94
N GLU A 350 26.94 12.72 33.41
CA GLU A 350 28.37 13.19 33.41
C GLU A 350 29.23 12.33 34.30
N LEU A 351 28.73 11.95 35.47
CA LEU A 351 29.46 11.08 36.39
C LEU A 351 29.63 9.67 35.82
N TYR A 352 28.56 9.11 35.20
CA TYR A 352 28.59 7.83 34.49
C TYR A 352 29.67 7.84 33.40
N LYS A 353 29.62 8.83 32.50
CA LYS A 353 30.63 9.00 31.43
C LYS A 353 32.04 9.14 31.99
N TYR A 354 32.22 9.87 33.09
CA TYR A 354 33.50 10.04 33.71
C TYR A 354 34.07 8.71 34.26
N LEU A 355 33.20 7.91 34.87
CA LEU A 355 33.59 6.62 35.47
C LEU A 355 33.86 5.53 34.43
N THR A 356 33.06 5.45 33.38
CA THR A 356 33.20 4.46 32.29
C THR A 356 34.51 4.65 31.52
N LEU A 357 35.00 5.89 31.40
CA LEU A 357 36.29 6.19 30.77
C LEU A 357 37.53 5.81 31.64
N LYS A 358 37.35 5.42 32.87
CA LYS A 358 38.46 5.12 33.84
C LYS A 358 38.57 3.62 34.08
N ARG A 359 39.75 3.05 33.82
CA ARG A 359 40.05 1.65 34.18
C ARG A 359 40.24 1.45 35.70
N LYS A 360 40.77 2.48 36.41
CA LYS A 360 40.96 2.52 37.87
C LYS A 360 40.78 3.96 38.36
N LEU A 361 40.21 4.12 39.56
CA LEU A 361 40.07 5.42 40.20
C LEU A 361 41.31 5.77 41.04
N GLY A 362 42.11 6.70 40.54
CA GLY A 362 43.24 7.28 41.28
C GLY A 362 42.78 8.23 42.41
N PHE A 363 43.67 8.64 43.27
CA PHE A 363 43.42 9.53 44.40
C PHE A 363 42.69 10.84 43.99
N PHE A 364 43.18 11.50 42.95
CA PHE A 364 42.58 12.76 42.47
C PHE A 364 41.17 12.55 41.91
N SER A 365 40.91 11.45 41.21
CA SER A 365 39.56 11.11 40.72
C SER A 365 38.58 10.89 41.88
N LYS A 366 38.99 10.18 42.92
CA LYS A 366 38.21 9.97 44.16
C LYS A 366 37.94 11.29 44.89
N LEU A 367 38.91 12.19 44.94
CA LEU A 367 38.76 13.52 45.55
C LEU A 367 37.79 14.39 44.75
N TYR A 368 37.90 14.42 43.41
CA TYR A 368 36.98 15.14 42.53
C TYR A 368 35.52 14.67 42.72
N ILE A 369 35.27 13.37 42.70
CA ILE A 369 33.94 12.78 42.89
C ILE A 369 33.40 13.12 44.29
N LYS A 370 34.24 13.05 45.31
CA LYS A 370 33.90 13.43 46.72
C LYS A 370 33.51 14.90 46.84
N LEU A 371 34.24 15.79 46.17
CA LEU A 371 33.96 17.23 46.25
C LEU A 371 32.74 17.65 45.44
N LYS A 372 32.63 17.14 44.18
CA LYS A 372 31.54 17.54 43.26
C LYS A 372 30.21 16.86 43.62
N TYR A 373 30.25 15.55 43.89
CA TYR A 373 29.03 14.72 44.03
C TYR A 373 28.75 14.28 45.49
N LYS A 374 29.68 14.56 46.42
CA LYS A 374 29.68 14.12 47.86
C LYS A 374 29.61 12.59 48.01
N ILE A 375 30.17 11.82 47.08
CA ILE A 375 30.24 10.36 47.11
C ILE A 375 31.53 9.90 47.77
N ARG A 376 31.45 8.97 48.74
CA ARG A 376 32.60 8.25 49.27
C ARG A 376 32.74 6.89 48.61
N ILE A 377 33.74 6.74 47.70
CA ILE A 377 33.97 5.53 46.91
C ILE A 377 34.97 4.61 47.64
N LYS A 378 34.84 4.36 48.94
CA LYS A 378 35.90 3.64 49.63
C LYS A 378 35.86 2.12 49.49
N ASP A 379 34.71 1.48 49.38
CA ASP A 379 34.59 0.03 49.62
C ASP A 379 33.83 -0.73 48.54
N TYR A 380 33.59 -0.09 47.37
CA TYR A 380 32.81 -0.71 46.28
C TYR A 380 33.69 -0.97 45.04
N LYS A 381 33.38 -2.04 44.29
CA LYS A 381 33.96 -2.29 42.97
C LYS A 381 33.52 -1.21 42.00
N LEU A 382 34.41 -0.76 41.11
CA LEU A 382 34.09 0.30 40.14
C LEU A 382 32.87 -0.06 39.25
N SER A 383 32.77 -1.33 38.82
CA SER A 383 31.61 -1.82 38.07
C SER A 383 30.30 -1.62 38.85
N ALA A 384 30.24 -2.02 40.11
CA ALA A 384 29.05 -1.86 40.93
C ALA A 384 28.62 -0.38 41.13
N ILE A 385 29.64 0.53 41.20
CA ILE A 385 29.37 1.97 41.27
C ILE A 385 28.80 2.48 39.92
N ILE A 386 29.34 2.05 38.82
CA ILE A 386 28.86 2.42 37.48
C ILE A 386 27.42 1.96 37.30
N ASP A 387 27.12 0.70 37.58
CA ASP A 387 25.77 0.13 37.47
C ASP A 387 24.75 0.85 38.38
N TYR A 388 25.18 1.18 39.62
CA TYR A 388 24.35 1.93 40.56
C TYR A 388 24.03 3.36 40.07
N ILE A 389 25.04 4.07 39.53
CA ILE A 389 24.90 5.44 39.01
C ILE A 389 23.98 5.44 37.78
N GLU A 390 24.12 4.43 36.92
CA GLU A 390 23.25 4.24 35.76
C GLU A 390 21.80 4.05 36.18
N ASN A 391 21.54 3.20 37.17
CA ASN A 391 20.17 2.98 37.70
C ASN A 391 19.57 4.28 38.28
N ILE A 392 20.37 5.06 39.01
CA ILE A 392 19.91 6.36 39.54
C ILE A 392 19.66 7.36 38.40
N PHE A 393 20.56 7.41 37.42
CA PHE A 393 20.36 8.24 36.22
C PHE A 393 19.03 7.92 35.56
N LEU A 394 18.74 6.65 35.26
CA LEU A 394 17.49 6.20 34.68
C LEU A 394 16.28 6.59 35.55
N SER A 395 16.39 6.42 36.88
CA SER A 395 15.30 6.77 37.80
C SER A 395 15.02 8.29 37.81
N LYS A 396 16.07 9.11 37.85
CA LYS A 396 15.95 10.58 37.78
C LYS A 396 15.42 11.04 36.42
N ARG A 397 15.85 10.41 35.33
CA ARG A 397 15.35 10.71 33.98
C ARG A 397 13.86 10.42 33.86
N ILE A 398 13.39 9.28 34.39
CA ILE A 398 11.97 8.95 34.48
C ILE A 398 11.17 10.04 35.22
N GLU A 399 11.67 10.47 36.40
CA GLU A 399 11.01 11.52 37.19
C GLU A 399 10.92 12.84 36.43
N GLU A 400 12.01 13.29 35.80
CA GLU A 400 12.07 14.54 35.02
C GLU A 400 11.12 14.52 33.81
N ILE A 401 11.13 13.40 33.06
CA ILE A 401 10.25 13.24 31.89
C ILE A 401 8.78 13.24 32.32
N SER A 402 8.44 12.49 33.37
CA SER A 402 7.08 12.42 33.91
C SER A 402 6.58 13.79 34.33
N ASN A 403 7.36 14.55 35.11
CA ASN A 403 7.01 15.91 35.54
C ASN A 403 6.80 16.86 34.33
N LYS A 404 7.58 16.68 33.27
CA LYS A 404 7.46 17.51 32.07
C LYS A 404 6.20 17.14 31.26
N ILE A 405 5.88 15.86 31.18
CA ILE A 405 4.62 15.38 30.57
C ILE A 405 3.44 16.00 31.31
N ASP A 406 3.41 15.91 32.64
CA ASP A 406 2.32 16.45 33.46
C ASP A 406 2.10 17.95 33.22
N GLN A 407 3.19 18.74 33.11
CA GLN A 407 3.11 20.15 32.77
C GLN A 407 2.47 20.41 31.40
N TYR A 408 2.92 19.69 30.39
CA TYR A 408 2.43 19.86 29.03
C TYR A 408 0.99 19.35 28.84
N GLU A 409 0.58 18.32 29.56
CA GLU A 409 -0.79 17.81 29.51
C GLU A 409 -1.81 18.84 30.02
N LEU A 410 -1.40 19.76 30.91
CA LEU A 410 -2.23 20.88 31.32
C LEU A 410 -2.48 21.87 30.16
N GLU A 411 -1.48 22.10 29.29
CA GLU A 411 -1.59 23.02 28.15
C GLU A 411 -2.46 22.44 27.02
N ILE A 412 -2.56 21.10 26.93
CA ILE A 412 -3.31 20.40 25.86
C ILE A 412 -4.82 20.34 26.19
N LYS A 413 -5.27 20.58 27.40
CA LYS A 413 -6.67 20.42 27.85
C LYS A 413 -7.71 21.11 26.96
N GLU A 414 -7.35 22.22 26.32
CA GLU A 414 -8.25 22.95 25.43
C GLU A 414 -8.35 22.39 24.01
N LYS A 415 -7.50 21.41 23.65
CA LYS A 415 -7.38 20.85 22.29
C LYS A 415 -8.71 20.43 21.69
N ASP A 416 -9.45 19.59 22.42
CA ASP A 416 -10.71 19.02 21.92
C ASP A 416 -11.78 20.08 21.69
N SER A 417 -11.83 21.09 22.55
CA SER A 417 -12.75 22.21 22.39
C SER A 417 -12.44 23.04 21.16
N ILE A 418 -11.15 23.35 20.93
CA ILE A 418 -10.71 24.14 19.78
C ILE A 418 -10.89 23.33 18.49
N ASN A 419 -10.55 22.05 18.49
CA ASN A 419 -10.78 21.17 17.34
C ASN A 419 -12.25 21.09 16.94
N LYS A 420 -13.14 20.90 17.91
CA LYS A 420 -14.59 20.89 17.65
C LYS A 420 -15.07 22.22 17.07
N GLN A 421 -14.55 23.35 17.55
CA GLN A 421 -14.89 24.68 17.02
C GLN A 421 -14.42 24.82 15.56
N ILE A 422 -13.18 24.43 15.23
CA ILE A 422 -12.63 24.49 13.87
C ILE A 422 -13.45 23.61 12.93
N ILE A 423 -13.69 22.35 13.31
CA ILE A 423 -14.45 21.39 12.52
C ILE A 423 -15.88 21.91 12.29
N SER A 424 -16.57 22.36 13.35
CA SER A 424 -17.92 22.90 13.26
C SER A 424 -17.99 24.13 12.33
N LEU A 425 -17.07 25.08 12.51
CA LEU A 425 -17.03 26.28 11.67
C LEU A 425 -16.66 25.97 10.23
N SER A 426 -15.74 25.05 9.99
CA SER A 426 -15.36 24.57 8.66
C SER A 426 -16.54 23.88 7.97
N ASN A 427 -17.30 23.04 8.69
CA ASN A 427 -18.50 22.39 8.16
C ASN A 427 -19.60 23.42 7.81
N LYS A 428 -19.79 24.47 8.61
CA LYS A 428 -20.70 25.56 8.27
C LYS A 428 -20.27 26.29 6.98
N VAL A 429 -18.97 26.53 6.82
CA VAL A 429 -18.43 27.22 5.63
C VAL A 429 -18.66 26.37 4.38
N ILE A 430 -18.28 25.09 4.39
CA ILE A 430 -18.44 24.22 3.23
C ILE A 430 -19.92 23.96 2.91
N SER A 431 -20.75 23.75 3.92
CA SER A 431 -22.19 23.55 3.73
C SER A 431 -22.86 24.78 3.10
N ASN A 432 -22.53 25.99 3.54
CA ASN A 432 -23.05 27.23 2.93
C ASN A 432 -22.53 27.39 1.49
N HIS A 433 -21.28 27.03 1.21
CA HIS A 433 -20.75 27.06 -0.15
C HIS A 433 -21.53 26.09 -1.06
N LEU A 434 -21.70 24.84 -0.63
CA LEU A 434 -22.43 23.81 -1.35
C LEU A 434 -23.91 24.19 -1.57
N ARG A 435 -24.59 24.74 -0.57
CA ARG A 435 -25.98 25.23 -0.69
C ARG A 435 -26.10 26.30 -1.78
N LYS A 436 -25.23 27.30 -1.75
CA LYS A 436 -25.18 28.32 -2.82
C LYS A 436 -24.94 27.68 -4.19
N HIS A 437 -23.95 26.78 -4.28
CA HIS A 437 -23.64 26.10 -5.52
C HIS A 437 -24.84 25.35 -6.10
N TYR A 438 -25.52 24.55 -5.29
CA TYR A 438 -26.65 23.72 -5.74
C TYR A 438 -27.96 24.48 -5.88
N SER A 439 -28.18 25.55 -5.13
CA SER A 439 -29.37 26.38 -5.24
C SER A 439 -29.39 27.29 -6.49
N PHE A 440 -28.22 27.78 -6.91
CA PHE A 440 -28.11 28.64 -8.10
C PHE A 440 -28.00 27.87 -9.42
N ASN A 441 -27.62 26.59 -9.40
CA ASN A 441 -27.46 25.78 -10.61
C ASN A 441 -28.61 24.81 -10.76
N LYS A 442 -29.29 24.84 -11.91
CA LYS A 442 -30.24 23.80 -12.31
C LYS A 442 -29.43 22.69 -13.02
N PHE A 443 -29.46 21.51 -12.47
CA PHE A 443 -28.79 20.36 -13.06
C PHE A 443 -29.80 19.49 -13.80
N SER A 444 -29.44 19.01 -15.02
CA SER A 444 -30.20 18.00 -15.74
C SER A 444 -30.01 16.63 -15.08
N ASN A 445 -30.97 15.74 -15.27
CA ASN A 445 -30.80 14.35 -14.84
C ASN A 445 -29.79 13.68 -15.78
N PHE A 446 -28.70 13.18 -15.20
CA PHE A 446 -27.66 12.45 -15.90
C PHE A 446 -27.95 10.95 -15.86
N THR A 447 -27.67 10.29 -16.98
CA THR A 447 -27.76 8.84 -17.14
C THR A 447 -26.44 8.30 -17.68
N GLU A 448 -26.23 6.98 -17.66
CA GLU A 448 -25.08 6.33 -18.28
C GLU A 448 -24.87 6.75 -19.75
N GLU A 449 -25.97 6.99 -20.47
CA GLU A 449 -25.92 7.32 -21.90
C GLU A 449 -25.58 8.80 -22.18
N ASN A 450 -25.97 9.73 -21.30
CA ASN A 450 -25.87 11.15 -21.59
C ASN A 450 -24.80 11.92 -20.85
N TYR A 451 -24.25 11.39 -19.72
CA TYR A 451 -23.31 12.16 -18.87
C TYR A 451 -22.05 12.62 -19.59
N LYS A 452 -21.56 11.85 -20.59
CA LYS A 452 -20.38 12.21 -21.37
C LYS A 452 -20.63 13.34 -22.37
N ALA A 453 -21.87 13.51 -22.83
CA ALA A 453 -22.22 14.53 -23.80
C ALA A 453 -22.12 15.94 -23.20
N ASP A 454 -22.45 16.11 -21.92
CA ASP A 454 -22.28 17.36 -21.18
C ASP A 454 -21.51 17.08 -19.86
N PHE A 455 -20.28 16.61 -20.02
CA PHE A 455 -19.44 16.26 -18.90
C PHE A 455 -19.07 17.45 -18.00
N LYS A 456 -19.03 18.68 -18.57
CA LYS A 456 -18.79 19.89 -17.78
C LYS A 456 -19.92 20.17 -16.79
N SER A 457 -21.16 20.01 -17.20
CA SER A 457 -22.32 20.12 -16.31
C SER A 457 -22.41 18.93 -15.35
N PHE A 458 -22.02 17.74 -15.79
CA PHE A 458 -21.95 16.57 -14.92
C PHE A 458 -20.94 16.79 -13.77
N VAL A 459 -19.74 17.31 -14.05
CA VAL A 459 -18.73 17.61 -13.01
C VAL A 459 -19.15 18.81 -12.14
N LYS A 460 -19.94 19.73 -12.64
CA LYS A 460 -20.55 20.75 -11.78
C LYS A 460 -21.58 20.16 -10.79
N ARG A 461 -22.34 19.13 -11.22
CA ARG A 461 -23.26 18.40 -10.34
C ARG A 461 -22.52 17.50 -9.36
N TYR A 462 -21.48 16.81 -9.82
CA TYR A 462 -20.64 15.90 -9.05
C TYR A 462 -19.18 16.36 -9.12
N PRO A 463 -18.77 17.34 -8.30
CA PRO A 463 -17.42 17.94 -8.39
C PRO A 463 -16.29 16.97 -8.06
N VAL A 464 -16.60 15.81 -7.47
CA VAL A 464 -15.66 14.74 -7.16
C VAL A 464 -15.94 13.50 -7.99
N ILE A 465 -14.93 13.01 -8.69
CA ILE A 465 -15.03 11.75 -9.44
C ILE A 465 -14.12 10.72 -8.76
N LEU A 466 -14.73 9.62 -8.29
CA LEU A 466 -14.03 8.47 -7.73
C LEU A 466 -13.86 7.39 -8.80
N SER A 467 -12.61 6.96 -9.08
CA SER A 467 -12.34 5.99 -10.14
C SER A 467 -11.07 5.17 -9.86
N THR A 468 -10.84 4.15 -10.66
CA THR A 468 -9.53 3.48 -10.69
C THR A 468 -8.59 4.17 -11.69
N THR A 469 -7.28 3.97 -11.51
CA THR A 469 -6.24 4.56 -12.36
C THR A 469 -6.49 4.28 -13.85
N GLN A 470 -6.89 3.06 -14.21
CA GLN A 470 -7.13 2.66 -15.59
C GLN A 470 -8.49 3.10 -16.13
N SER A 471 -9.50 3.23 -15.26
CA SER A 471 -10.87 3.50 -15.69
C SER A 471 -11.15 4.98 -15.93
N LEU A 472 -10.47 5.89 -15.25
CA LEU A 472 -10.75 7.32 -15.31
C LEU A 472 -10.75 7.84 -16.75
N ILE A 473 -9.70 7.58 -17.52
CA ILE A 473 -9.53 8.09 -18.90
C ILE A 473 -10.66 7.61 -19.83
N ASN A 474 -11.27 6.45 -19.55
CA ASN A 474 -12.33 5.88 -20.35
C ASN A 474 -13.71 6.46 -20.03
N ASN A 475 -13.86 7.06 -18.86
CA ASN A 475 -15.10 7.68 -18.39
C ASN A 475 -15.12 9.20 -18.62
N VAL A 476 -14.03 9.79 -19.10
CA VAL A 476 -13.89 11.23 -19.31
C VAL A 476 -13.78 11.53 -20.79
N PRO A 477 -14.49 12.55 -21.33
CA PRO A 477 -14.30 13.03 -22.69
C PRO A 477 -12.90 13.60 -22.90
N GLY A 478 -12.36 13.48 -24.12
CA GLY A 478 -10.98 13.84 -24.41
C GLY A 478 -10.65 15.34 -24.33
N ASP A 479 -11.66 16.22 -24.34
CA ASP A 479 -11.53 17.66 -24.21
C ASP A 479 -11.64 18.17 -22.76
N PHE A 480 -11.93 17.28 -21.79
CA PHE A 480 -12.07 17.65 -20.40
C PHE A 480 -10.75 17.46 -19.63
N CYS A 481 -10.43 18.43 -18.77
CA CYS A 481 -9.28 18.40 -17.89
C CYS A 481 -9.69 18.77 -16.45
N PHE A 482 -9.47 17.88 -15.49
CA PHE A 482 -9.72 18.16 -14.09
C PHE A 482 -8.79 19.22 -13.54
N ASP A 483 -9.26 19.99 -12.56
CA ASP A 483 -8.40 20.93 -11.86
C ASP A 483 -7.39 20.21 -10.95
N TYR A 484 -7.84 19.15 -10.24
CA TYR A 484 -6.98 18.35 -9.34
C TYR A 484 -7.19 16.86 -9.53
N LEU A 485 -6.09 16.13 -9.42
CA LEU A 485 -6.05 14.67 -9.29
C LEU A 485 -5.41 14.30 -7.95
N ILE A 486 -6.09 13.49 -7.17
CA ILE A 486 -5.54 12.83 -5.97
C ILE A 486 -5.35 11.36 -6.31
N ILE A 487 -4.14 10.85 -6.15
CA ILE A 487 -3.81 9.43 -6.34
C ILE A 487 -3.50 8.83 -4.98
N ASP A 488 -4.39 7.96 -4.49
CA ASP A 488 -4.16 7.23 -3.24
C ASP A 488 -3.47 5.89 -3.49
N GLU A 489 -2.69 5.43 -2.52
CA GLU A 489 -1.82 4.26 -2.60
C GLU A 489 -0.88 4.31 -3.83
N ALA A 490 -0.32 5.47 -4.13
CA ALA A 490 0.49 5.71 -5.33
C ALA A 490 1.80 4.90 -5.38
N SER A 491 2.23 4.29 -4.29
CA SER A 491 3.30 3.28 -4.26
C SER A 491 2.94 2.01 -5.05
N GLN A 492 1.63 1.74 -5.22
CA GLN A 492 1.09 0.61 -5.97
C GLN A 492 0.66 0.98 -7.39
N CYS A 493 0.82 2.23 -7.80
CA CYS A 493 0.47 2.69 -9.14
C CYS A 493 1.68 2.58 -10.07
N ASP A 494 1.54 1.77 -11.12
CA ASP A 494 2.54 1.67 -12.18
C ASP A 494 2.56 2.93 -13.06
N LEU A 495 3.68 3.20 -13.70
CA LEU A 495 3.85 4.39 -14.53
C LEU A 495 3.01 4.32 -15.80
N LEU A 496 2.87 3.13 -16.39
CA LEU A 496 2.16 2.97 -17.67
C LEU A 496 0.67 3.31 -17.53
N SER A 497 0.02 2.86 -16.46
CA SER A 497 -1.38 3.21 -16.20
C SER A 497 -1.55 4.64 -15.67
N SER A 498 -0.55 5.16 -14.93
CA SER A 498 -0.62 6.47 -14.28
C SER A 498 -0.46 7.65 -15.23
N VAL A 499 0.28 7.51 -16.33
CA VAL A 499 0.48 8.57 -17.35
C VAL A 499 -0.84 9.07 -17.91
N LEU A 500 -1.82 8.20 -18.10
CA LEU A 500 -3.11 8.56 -18.68
C LEU A 500 -3.92 9.56 -17.82
N PRO A 501 -4.20 9.31 -16.53
CA PRO A 501 -4.92 10.27 -15.69
C PRO A 501 -4.15 11.57 -15.47
N LEU A 502 -2.81 11.54 -15.44
CA LEU A 502 -2.01 12.76 -15.37
C LEU A 502 -2.20 13.66 -16.60
N SER A 503 -2.48 13.08 -17.77
CA SER A 503 -2.65 13.81 -19.04
C SER A 503 -3.96 14.61 -19.12
N ILE A 504 -4.94 14.32 -18.27
CA ILE A 504 -6.26 14.97 -18.22
C ILE A 504 -6.49 15.74 -16.92
N THR A 505 -5.40 16.18 -16.28
CA THR A 505 -5.47 16.90 -15.00
C THR A 505 -4.41 17.99 -14.94
N LYS A 506 -4.74 19.15 -14.32
CA LYS A 506 -3.82 20.29 -14.19
C LYS A 506 -2.88 20.17 -13.00
N ASN A 507 -3.41 19.78 -11.83
CA ASN A 507 -2.66 19.71 -10.57
C ASN A 507 -2.74 18.30 -9.98
N LEU A 508 -1.69 17.88 -9.27
CA LEU A 508 -1.51 16.52 -8.79
C LEU A 508 -1.17 16.47 -7.30
N VAL A 509 -1.90 15.65 -6.57
CA VAL A 509 -1.56 15.25 -5.19
C VAL A 509 -1.32 13.75 -5.17
N VAL A 510 -0.09 13.35 -4.87
CA VAL A 510 0.31 11.94 -4.80
C VAL A 510 0.36 11.52 -3.34
N VAL A 511 -0.49 10.57 -2.97
CA VAL A 511 -0.58 10.03 -1.60
C VAL A 511 -0.13 8.58 -1.62
N GLY A 512 0.79 8.20 -0.76
CA GLY A 512 1.28 6.82 -0.70
C GLY A 512 2.33 6.63 0.38
N ASP A 513 2.98 5.48 0.36
CA ASP A 513 4.08 5.17 1.29
C ASP A 513 5.19 4.45 0.54
N SER A 514 6.33 5.11 0.38
CA SER A 514 7.48 4.55 -0.33
C SER A 514 8.14 3.35 0.40
N LYS A 515 7.77 3.12 1.67
CA LYS A 515 8.26 2.02 2.51
C LYS A 515 7.28 0.84 2.58
N GLN A 516 6.17 0.92 1.87
CA GLN A 516 5.24 -0.20 1.68
C GLN A 516 5.46 -0.89 0.33
N LEU A 517 4.68 -1.94 0.08
CA LEU A 517 4.79 -2.75 -1.13
C LEU A 517 4.63 -1.89 -2.38
N LYS A 518 5.50 -2.17 -3.35
CA LYS A 518 5.36 -1.70 -4.72
C LYS A 518 4.26 -2.48 -5.42
N GLN A 519 3.82 -1.98 -6.56
CA GLN A 519 2.98 -2.74 -7.49
C GLN A 519 3.64 -4.06 -7.87
N ILE A 520 2.81 -5.02 -8.26
CA ILE A 520 3.28 -6.23 -8.94
C ILE A 520 3.31 -5.90 -10.43
N ASP A 521 4.50 -5.70 -10.96
CA ASP A 521 4.69 -5.36 -12.36
C ASP A 521 4.46 -6.58 -13.27
N GLU A 522 3.99 -6.32 -14.48
CA GLU A 522 3.92 -7.30 -15.55
C GLU A 522 5.32 -7.57 -16.10
N THR A 523 5.94 -8.64 -15.63
CA THR A 523 7.34 -8.99 -15.97
C THR A 523 7.58 -9.18 -17.46
N ASN A 524 6.54 -9.55 -18.21
CA ASN A 524 6.60 -9.69 -19.68
C ASN A 524 6.90 -8.36 -20.39
N LEU A 525 6.70 -7.21 -19.72
CA LEU A 525 7.02 -5.89 -20.27
C LEU A 525 8.46 -5.45 -19.99
N TYR A 526 9.19 -6.09 -19.08
CA TYR A 526 10.50 -5.63 -18.61
C TYR A 526 11.55 -5.57 -19.71
N ASP A 527 11.65 -6.62 -20.52
CA ASP A 527 12.64 -6.67 -21.60
C ASP A 527 12.39 -5.59 -22.64
N GLN A 528 11.12 -5.32 -22.94
CA GLN A 528 10.76 -4.24 -23.86
C GLN A 528 10.98 -2.87 -23.24
N ALA A 529 10.66 -2.69 -21.97
CA ALA A 529 10.92 -1.45 -21.23
C ALA A 529 12.42 -1.10 -21.19
N LYS A 530 13.27 -2.11 -20.94
CA LYS A 530 14.75 -1.96 -21.00
C LYS A 530 15.27 -1.58 -22.38
N LYS A 531 14.77 -2.24 -23.42
CA LYS A 531 15.15 -1.91 -24.81
C LYS A 531 14.79 -0.48 -25.16
N LEU A 532 13.56 -0.07 -24.88
CA LEU A 532 13.07 1.28 -25.14
C LEU A 532 13.81 2.34 -24.30
N LYS A 533 14.15 2.01 -23.05
CA LYS A 533 14.93 2.89 -22.17
C LYS A 533 16.30 3.21 -22.80
N ILE A 534 17.00 2.20 -23.31
CA ILE A 534 18.31 2.38 -23.94
C ILE A 534 18.16 3.14 -25.28
N GLU A 535 17.18 2.76 -26.11
CA GLU A 535 16.94 3.36 -27.42
C GLU A 535 16.60 4.85 -27.35
N LEU A 536 15.80 5.24 -26.36
CA LEU A 536 15.27 6.60 -26.20
C LEU A 536 16.01 7.38 -25.10
N ASP A 537 17.10 6.86 -24.55
CA ASP A 537 17.90 7.47 -23.45
C ASP A 537 17.02 7.93 -22.26
N ILE A 538 16.12 7.04 -21.82
CA ILE A 538 15.20 7.33 -20.70
C ILE A 538 15.91 7.19 -19.37
N GLU A 539 15.80 8.22 -18.53
CA GLU A 539 16.36 8.18 -17.18
C GLU A 539 15.70 7.13 -16.29
N ASP A 540 16.48 6.62 -15.32
CA ASP A 540 16.04 5.59 -14.37
C ASP A 540 14.76 5.97 -13.63
N SER A 541 14.59 7.24 -13.30
CA SER A 541 13.40 7.75 -12.58
C SER A 541 12.08 7.56 -13.34
N TYR A 542 12.11 7.43 -14.67
CA TYR A 542 10.93 7.23 -15.52
C TYR A 542 10.79 5.79 -16.02
N CYS A 543 11.72 4.90 -15.67
CA CYS A 543 11.70 3.53 -16.13
C CYS A 543 10.55 2.75 -15.47
N TYR A 544 9.74 2.05 -16.28
CA TYR A 544 8.61 1.23 -15.84
C TYR A 544 9.01 0.15 -14.83
N GLU A 545 10.13 -0.52 -15.04
CA GLU A 545 10.54 -1.72 -14.32
C GLU A 545 10.76 -1.49 -12.81
N ASN A 546 11.24 -0.33 -12.41
CA ASN A 546 11.74 -0.14 -11.04
C ASN A 546 10.99 0.93 -10.24
N ASN A 547 10.07 1.66 -10.87
CA ASN A 547 9.43 2.81 -10.26
C ASN A 547 7.91 2.70 -10.19
N SER A 548 7.37 2.88 -8.99
CA SER A 548 6.00 3.31 -8.85
C SER A 548 5.88 4.81 -9.18
N LEU A 549 4.67 5.30 -9.42
CA LEU A 549 4.44 6.72 -9.65
C LEU A 549 4.99 7.60 -8.53
N LEU A 550 4.77 7.20 -7.26
CA LEU A 550 5.29 7.91 -6.10
C LEU A 550 6.81 8.08 -6.15
N ASN A 551 7.53 6.99 -6.40
CA ASN A 551 8.99 7.01 -6.45
C ASN A 551 9.50 7.80 -7.67
N SER A 552 8.84 7.65 -8.81
CA SER A 552 9.20 8.37 -10.04
C SER A 552 9.10 9.88 -9.84
N ILE A 553 7.99 10.39 -9.28
CA ILE A 553 7.80 11.83 -9.03
C ILE A 553 8.82 12.35 -8.01
N LYS A 554 9.07 11.62 -6.93
CA LYS A 554 10.07 12.02 -5.91
C LYS A 554 11.49 12.10 -6.47
N ASN A 555 11.84 11.18 -7.36
CA ASN A 555 13.19 11.08 -7.90
C ASN A 555 13.42 11.99 -9.11
N SER A 556 12.37 12.27 -9.90
CA SER A 556 12.48 13.06 -11.12
C SER A 556 12.33 14.57 -10.89
N ILE A 557 11.45 14.99 -9.96
CA ILE A 557 11.17 16.42 -9.73
C ILE A 557 12.03 16.95 -8.57
N PRO A 558 13.01 17.81 -8.82
CA PRO A 558 13.86 18.37 -7.78
C PRO A 558 13.06 19.17 -6.76
N LYS A 559 13.25 18.84 -5.47
CA LYS A 559 12.60 19.56 -4.35
C LYS A 559 11.06 19.58 -4.43
N VAL A 560 10.45 18.53 -5.02
CA VAL A 560 9.00 18.41 -5.04
C VAL A 560 8.44 18.55 -3.61
N PRO A 561 7.37 19.36 -3.40
CA PRO A 561 6.79 19.58 -2.09
C PRO A 561 6.32 18.27 -1.46
N THR A 562 7.10 17.71 -0.56
CA THR A 562 6.83 16.44 0.12
C THR A 562 6.51 16.68 1.59
N THR A 563 5.49 16.01 2.11
CA THR A 563 5.15 15.99 3.52
C THR A 563 5.03 14.56 4.00
N LEU A 564 5.78 14.21 5.04
CA LEU A 564 5.61 12.95 5.77
C LEU A 564 4.55 13.14 6.85
N LEU A 565 3.48 12.34 6.80
CA LEU A 565 2.52 12.22 7.89
C LEU A 565 3.21 11.43 9.02
N ARG A 566 3.34 12.03 10.18
CA ARG A 566 4.23 11.50 11.23
C ARG A 566 3.47 10.89 12.38
N GLU A 567 2.29 11.38 12.69
CA GLU A 567 1.49 10.96 13.83
C GLU A 567 0.80 9.63 13.53
N HIS A 568 1.17 8.60 14.30
CA HIS A 568 0.66 7.23 14.14
C HIS A 568 -0.39 6.91 15.21
N TYR A 569 -1.59 6.48 14.79
CA TYR A 569 -2.76 6.26 15.65
C TYR A 569 -3.31 4.83 15.60
N ARG A 570 -2.58 3.87 15.03
CA ARG A 570 -3.13 2.53 14.77
C ARG A 570 -2.57 1.45 15.68
N CYS A 571 -1.29 1.17 15.54
CA CYS A 571 -0.66 0.03 16.17
C CYS A 571 -0.22 0.37 17.59
N SER A 572 -0.19 -0.65 18.47
CA SER A 572 0.43 -0.54 19.78
C SER A 572 1.88 -0.05 19.68
N PRO A 573 2.37 0.71 20.68
CA PRO A 573 3.71 1.30 20.64
C PRO A 573 4.83 0.29 20.35
N ASP A 574 4.77 -0.90 20.95
CA ASP A 574 5.79 -1.93 20.78
C ASP A 574 5.89 -2.45 19.33
N ILE A 575 4.72 -2.56 18.66
CA ILE A 575 4.63 -3.02 17.28
C ILE A 575 5.21 -1.96 16.35
N ILE A 576 4.73 -0.73 16.45
CA ILE A 576 5.10 0.32 15.51
C ILE A 576 6.50 0.87 15.76
N SER A 577 7.04 0.78 16.98
CA SER A 577 8.40 1.24 17.28
C SER A 577 9.46 0.47 16.48
N PHE A 578 9.25 -0.82 16.22
CA PHE A 578 10.10 -1.58 15.32
C PHE A 578 10.07 -1.01 13.89
N CYS A 579 8.86 -0.84 13.34
CA CYS A 579 8.71 -0.28 11.99
C CYS A 579 9.29 1.13 11.89
N ASN A 580 9.10 1.96 12.91
CA ASN A 580 9.62 3.32 12.98
C ASN A 580 11.16 3.34 12.92
N LYS A 581 11.82 2.51 13.73
CA LYS A 581 13.29 2.41 13.77
C LYS A 581 13.87 1.81 12.49
N MET A 582 13.23 0.76 11.96
CA MET A 582 13.76 0.03 10.81
C MET A 582 13.51 0.74 9.47
N PHE A 583 12.30 1.30 9.27
CA PHE A 583 11.86 1.72 7.94
C PHE A 583 11.63 3.22 7.80
N TYR A 584 11.37 3.95 8.91
CA TYR A 584 11.00 5.37 8.87
C TYR A 584 12.01 6.30 9.55
N ASP A 585 13.26 5.86 9.76
CA ASP A 585 14.37 6.65 10.35
C ASP A 585 13.98 7.29 11.70
N ASN A 586 13.14 6.63 12.46
CA ASN A 586 12.61 7.12 13.75
C ASN A 586 11.85 8.46 13.64
N LYS A 587 11.19 8.70 12.48
CA LYS A 587 10.49 9.97 12.22
C LYS A 587 9.01 9.95 12.59
N LEU A 588 8.43 8.76 12.79
CA LEU A 588 7.04 8.64 13.25
C LEU A 588 6.94 9.03 14.72
N ILE A 589 5.80 9.58 15.07
CA ILE A 589 5.45 9.95 16.44
C ILE A 589 4.28 9.06 16.86
N ILE A 590 4.52 8.26 17.88
CA ILE A 590 3.56 7.25 18.35
C ILE A 590 2.54 7.95 19.25
N MET A 591 1.28 7.96 18.80
CA MET A 591 0.17 8.61 19.49
C MET A 591 -0.72 7.60 20.24
N THR A 592 -0.43 6.31 20.09
CA THR A 592 -1.16 5.24 20.79
C THR A 592 -0.57 4.98 22.18
N GLU A 593 -1.44 4.69 23.13
CA GLU A 593 -1.08 4.35 24.51
C GLU A 593 -1.75 3.02 24.86
N ASN A 594 -1.01 1.92 24.74
CA ASN A 594 -1.49 0.62 25.17
C ASN A 594 -0.42 -0.06 26.02
N GLU A 595 -0.81 -0.61 27.17
CA GLU A 595 0.04 -1.42 28.02
C GLU A 595 -0.31 -2.91 27.82
N GLY A 596 0.69 -3.78 27.74
CA GLY A 596 0.49 -5.21 27.63
C GLY A 596 1.57 -5.91 26.81
N ASN A 597 1.35 -7.21 26.57
CA ASN A 597 2.22 -8.03 25.72
C ASN A 597 1.66 -8.02 24.29
N HIS A 598 2.20 -7.14 23.45
CA HIS A 598 1.73 -6.91 22.10
C HIS A 598 2.44 -7.76 21.04
N ILE A 599 3.51 -8.45 21.41
CA ILE A 599 4.27 -9.31 20.51
C ILE A 599 4.42 -10.69 21.15
N SER A 600 4.22 -11.75 20.37
CA SER A 600 4.44 -13.14 20.75
C SER A 600 5.17 -13.86 19.63
N ILE A 601 6.15 -14.67 19.96
CA ILE A 601 6.92 -15.47 18.97
C ILE A 601 6.76 -16.93 19.35
N ILE A 602 6.31 -17.75 18.42
CA ILE A 602 6.17 -19.19 18.59
C ILE A 602 7.15 -19.89 17.66
N LYS A 603 8.07 -20.61 18.29
CA LYS A 603 9.05 -21.40 17.58
C LYS A 603 8.53 -22.83 17.40
N THR A 604 8.37 -23.27 16.15
CA THR A 604 7.96 -24.63 15.83
C THR A 604 9.08 -25.63 16.16
N VAL A 605 8.74 -26.91 16.23
CA VAL A 605 9.74 -27.97 16.45
C VAL A 605 10.85 -27.95 15.38
N PRO A 606 12.09 -28.28 15.72
CA PRO A 606 13.17 -28.36 14.76
C PRO A 606 12.91 -29.38 13.66
N GLY A 607 13.31 -29.07 12.44
CA GLY A 607 13.21 -29.96 11.30
C GLY A 607 12.82 -29.25 10.01
N ASN A 608 12.87 -29.97 8.89
CA ASN A 608 12.47 -29.44 7.59
C ASN A 608 11.01 -29.81 7.32
N HIS A 609 10.08 -28.96 7.74
CA HIS A 609 8.64 -29.17 7.63
C HIS A 609 8.00 -28.45 6.43
N ALA A 610 8.69 -27.50 5.81
CA ALA A 610 8.21 -26.80 4.61
C ALA A 610 8.15 -27.76 3.41
N ARG A 611 7.05 -27.72 2.65
CA ARG A 611 6.80 -28.56 1.47
C ARG A 611 6.38 -27.69 0.29
N LYS A 612 6.75 -28.12 -0.91
CA LYS A 612 6.27 -27.51 -2.15
C LYS A 612 4.81 -27.88 -2.38
N ASN A 613 4.07 -26.95 -2.97
CA ASN A 613 2.72 -27.23 -3.44
C ASN A 613 2.75 -28.35 -4.50
N PRO A 614 2.05 -29.47 -4.32
CA PRO A 614 2.06 -30.58 -5.27
C PRO A 614 1.38 -30.26 -6.61
N LYS A 615 0.51 -29.22 -6.65
CA LYS A 615 -0.29 -28.83 -7.82
C LYS A 615 0.14 -27.52 -8.48
N GLY A 616 1.24 -26.91 -8.04
CA GLY A 616 1.64 -25.61 -8.58
C GLY A 616 2.79 -24.94 -7.83
N SER A 617 2.83 -23.63 -7.88
CA SER A 617 3.85 -22.83 -7.21
C SER A 617 3.55 -22.62 -5.72
N GLY A 618 4.59 -22.38 -4.93
CA GLY A 618 4.50 -22.01 -3.51
C GLY A 618 4.84 -23.15 -2.56
N PHE A 619 4.79 -22.83 -1.26
CA PHE A 619 5.13 -23.75 -0.17
C PHE A 619 4.02 -23.74 0.87
N TYR A 620 3.99 -24.80 1.70
CA TYR A 620 3.17 -24.88 2.91
C TYR A 620 3.95 -25.55 4.03
N ASN A 621 3.54 -25.33 5.27
CA ASN A 621 4.14 -25.92 6.47
C ASN A 621 3.03 -26.36 7.43
N GLN A 622 2.83 -27.67 7.55
CA GLN A 622 1.75 -28.20 8.37
C GLN A 622 1.92 -27.87 9.85
N ARG A 623 3.15 -27.81 10.37
CA ARG A 623 3.39 -27.44 11.78
C ARG A 623 2.92 -26.02 12.11
N GLU A 624 3.09 -25.09 11.17
CA GLU A 624 2.60 -23.73 11.33
C GLU A 624 1.08 -23.68 11.20
N ILE A 625 0.47 -24.45 10.29
CA ILE A 625 -1.01 -24.57 10.17
C ILE A 625 -1.60 -25.08 11.49
N ASP A 626 -1.07 -26.18 12.03
CA ASP A 626 -1.56 -26.79 13.26
C ASP A 626 -1.49 -25.81 14.45
N GLU A 627 -0.39 -25.03 14.54
CA GLU A 627 -0.26 -23.99 15.58
C GLU A 627 -1.25 -22.84 15.39
N ILE A 628 -1.48 -22.39 14.13
CA ILE A 628 -2.48 -21.37 13.81
C ILE A 628 -3.88 -21.83 14.23
N VAL A 629 -4.26 -23.06 13.84
CA VAL A 629 -5.57 -23.66 14.20
C VAL A 629 -5.75 -23.71 15.71
N LYS A 630 -4.72 -24.12 16.45
CA LYS A 630 -4.73 -24.14 17.90
C LYS A 630 -4.86 -22.76 18.53
N LEU A 631 -4.13 -21.76 18.01
CA LEU A 631 -4.22 -20.38 18.48
C LEU A 631 -5.63 -19.83 18.28
N ILE A 632 -6.21 -20.03 17.10
CA ILE A 632 -7.54 -19.54 16.75
C ILE A 632 -8.60 -20.21 17.62
N LYS A 633 -8.53 -21.54 17.84
CA LYS A 633 -9.46 -22.27 18.74
C LYS A 633 -9.42 -21.76 20.20
N ASN A 634 -8.26 -21.26 20.63
CA ASN A 634 -8.06 -20.73 21.98
C ASN A 634 -8.27 -19.22 22.09
N SER A 635 -8.38 -18.51 20.97
CA SER A 635 -8.62 -17.07 20.96
C SER A 635 -10.07 -16.76 21.35
N LYS A 636 -10.22 -15.77 22.22
CA LYS A 636 -11.54 -15.19 22.57
C LYS A 636 -11.87 -13.98 21.68
N ASP A 637 -10.89 -13.47 20.92
CA ASP A 637 -11.01 -12.28 20.10
C ASP A 637 -11.57 -12.63 18.72
N ASN A 638 -12.58 -11.90 18.30
CA ASN A 638 -13.25 -12.12 17.02
C ASN A 638 -12.57 -11.41 15.84
N ASP A 639 -11.61 -10.50 16.08
CA ASP A 639 -10.94 -9.71 15.02
C ASP A 639 -9.48 -10.15 14.80
N VAL A 640 -9.32 -11.44 14.48
CA VAL A 640 -8.02 -12.06 14.18
C VAL A 640 -7.85 -12.19 12.67
N GLY A 641 -6.63 -11.91 12.17
CA GLY A 641 -6.22 -12.15 10.79
C GLY A 641 -4.97 -13.00 10.72
N VAL A 642 -4.86 -13.83 9.67
CA VAL A 642 -3.67 -14.63 9.39
C VAL A 642 -3.04 -14.17 8.09
N ILE A 643 -1.75 -13.86 8.13
CA ILE A 643 -0.99 -13.38 6.98
C ILE A 643 0.16 -14.34 6.70
N THR A 644 0.29 -14.77 5.46
CA THR A 644 1.36 -15.66 4.98
C THR A 644 1.87 -15.23 3.61
N PRO A 645 3.12 -15.57 3.22
CA PRO A 645 3.63 -15.21 1.89
C PRO A 645 3.03 -16.06 0.75
N PHE A 646 2.44 -17.24 1.04
CA PHE A 646 2.03 -18.19 -0.01
C PHE A 646 0.52 -18.43 -0.05
N ARG A 647 -0.07 -18.25 -1.23
CA ARG A 647 -1.51 -18.46 -1.45
C ARG A 647 -1.96 -19.90 -1.12
N TYR A 648 -1.14 -20.90 -1.48
CA TYR A 648 -1.49 -22.28 -1.20
C TYR A 648 -1.58 -22.55 0.31
N HIS A 649 -0.62 -22.03 1.08
CA HIS A 649 -0.65 -22.12 2.53
C HIS A 649 -1.87 -21.39 3.14
N ALA A 650 -2.16 -20.19 2.63
CA ALA A 650 -3.36 -19.46 3.05
C ALA A 650 -4.66 -20.24 2.80
N ASN A 651 -4.76 -20.93 1.66
CA ASN A 651 -5.93 -21.74 1.32
C ASN A 651 -6.07 -22.95 2.26
N LEU A 652 -4.98 -23.65 2.57
CA LEU A 652 -4.99 -24.76 3.52
C LEU A 652 -5.43 -24.29 4.92
N ILE A 653 -4.98 -23.13 5.37
CA ILE A 653 -5.45 -22.58 6.65
C ILE A 653 -6.96 -22.27 6.58
N LYS A 654 -7.46 -21.71 5.48
CA LYS A 654 -8.89 -21.41 5.29
C LYS A 654 -9.78 -22.65 5.36
N GLU A 655 -9.27 -23.79 4.91
CA GLU A 655 -9.99 -25.06 4.98
C GLU A 655 -10.15 -25.55 6.43
N GLU A 656 -9.20 -25.22 7.31
CA GLU A 656 -9.15 -25.67 8.71
C GLU A 656 -9.82 -24.70 9.70
N VAL A 657 -9.93 -23.40 9.36
CA VAL A 657 -10.47 -22.38 10.27
C VAL A 657 -11.65 -21.65 9.65
N CYS A 658 -12.74 -21.53 10.42
CA CYS A 658 -13.93 -20.78 10.04
C CYS A 658 -13.89 -19.37 10.63
N ASN A 659 -14.46 -18.39 9.91
CA ASN A 659 -14.68 -17.01 10.39
C ASN A 659 -13.40 -16.19 10.70
N VAL A 660 -12.25 -16.60 10.18
CA VAL A 660 -10.99 -15.84 10.29
C VAL A 660 -10.53 -15.42 8.90
N GLU A 661 -10.12 -14.19 8.79
CA GLU A 661 -9.58 -13.65 7.54
C GLU A 661 -8.14 -14.14 7.36
N VAL A 662 -7.92 -14.96 6.34
CA VAL A 662 -6.60 -15.50 5.98
C VAL A 662 -6.26 -15.07 4.58
N ASP A 663 -5.12 -14.42 4.35
CA ASP A 663 -4.69 -14.11 2.98
C ASP A 663 -3.17 -13.90 2.88
N THR A 664 -2.71 -13.65 1.66
CA THR A 664 -1.32 -13.28 1.42
C THR A 664 -1.07 -11.83 1.81
N ILE A 665 0.20 -11.49 2.10
CA ILE A 665 0.60 -10.14 2.52
C ILE A 665 0.11 -9.07 1.54
N HIS A 666 0.21 -9.31 0.23
CA HIS A 666 -0.25 -8.37 -0.79
C HIS A 666 -1.76 -8.12 -0.75
N LYS A 667 -2.55 -9.17 -0.57
CA LYS A 667 -4.01 -9.05 -0.50
C LYS A 667 -4.51 -8.49 0.83
N PHE A 668 -3.71 -8.60 1.87
CA PHE A 668 -4.04 -8.02 3.18
C PHE A 668 -3.72 -6.52 3.26
N GLN A 669 -3.10 -5.96 2.22
CA GLN A 669 -2.81 -4.53 2.15
C GLN A 669 -4.12 -3.71 2.14
N GLY A 670 -4.15 -2.61 2.89
CA GLY A 670 -5.37 -1.82 3.12
C GLY A 670 -6.27 -2.32 4.27
N ARG A 671 -6.14 -3.58 4.69
CA ARG A 671 -6.92 -4.18 5.78
C ARG A 671 -6.17 -4.08 7.10
N GLN A 672 -6.87 -4.30 8.21
CA GLN A 672 -6.30 -4.27 9.57
C GLN A 672 -7.12 -5.15 10.50
N LYS A 673 -6.48 -5.71 11.52
CA LYS A 673 -7.09 -6.56 12.55
C LYS A 673 -6.54 -6.20 13.92
N ASP A 674 -7.26 -6.56 14.97
CA ASP A 674 -6.77 -6.36 16.32
C ASP A 674 -5.58 -7.27 16.60
N GLU A 675 -5.64 -8.54 16.22
CA GLU A 675 -4.51 -9.48 16.25
C GLU A 675 -4.15 -9.96 14.83
N ILE A 676 -2.86 -9.99 14.53
CA ILE A 676 -2.31 -10.60 13.31
C ILE A 676 -1.41 -11.76 13.67
N ILE A 677 -1.68 -12.91 13.08
CA ILE A 677 -0.81 -14.09 13.12
C ILE A 677 -0.01 -14.13 11.82
N LEU A 678 1.32 -14.08 11.92
CA LEU A 678 2.25 -14.14 10.80
C LEU A 678 2.86 -15.53 10.72
N SER A 679 2.78 -16.18 9.55
CA SER A 679 3.37 -17.49 9.27
C SER A 679 4.28 -17.38 8.06
N PHE A 680 5.57 -17.69 8.24
CA PHE A 680 6.58 -17.55 7.18
C PHE A 680 6.81 -18.81 6.35
N VAL A 681 6.31 -19.97 6.82
CA VAL A 681 6.28 -21.25 6.10
C VAL A 681 7.64 -21.94 5.92
N VAL A 682 8.67 -21.19 5.53
CA VAL A 682 9.99 -21.74 5.21
C VAL A 682 10.79 -22.12 6.46
N ASN A 683 11.71 -23.07 6.33
CA ASN A 683 12.46 -23.56 7.50
C ASN A 683 13.68 -22.71 7.85
N ALA A 684 14.27 -22.03 6.88
CA ALA A 684 15.44 -21.20 7.07
C ALA A 684 15.46 -20.06 6.06
N LEU A 685 16.09 -18.94 6.42
CA LEU A 685 16.36 -17.80 5.56
C LEU A 685 17.87 -17.75 5.25
N GLU A 686 18.35 -18.76 4.55
CA GLU A 686 19.75 -18.82 4.09
C GLU A 686 19.77 -18.89 2.56
N LYS A 687 20.72 -18.20 1.95
CA LYS A 687 21.01 -18.33 0.51
C LYS A 687 21.69 -19.69 0.24
N ASN A 688 20.92 -20.74 0.43
CA ASN A 688 21.38 -22.09 0.12
C ASN A 688 20.53 -22.66 -1.01
N PRO A 689 21.11 -23.01 -2.20
CA PRO A 689 20.36 -23.55 -3.33
C PRO A 689 19.55 -24.80 -3.02
N GLU A 690 19.92 -25.55 -1.99
CA GLU A 690 19.17 -26.77 -1.57
C GLU A 690 17.87 -26.45 -0.83
N TYR A 691 17.75 -25.26 -0.20
CA TYR A 691 16.60 -24.91 0.64
C TYR A 691 15.70 -23.83 0.08
N ILE A 692 16.28 -22.77 -0.51
CA ILE A 692 15.52 -21.63 -1.03
C ILE A 692 16.19 -21.10 -2.30
N GLU A 693 15.41 -20.99 -3.37
CA GLU A 693 15.82 -20.25 -4.57
C GLU A 693 16.10 -18.79 -4.23
N ASN A 694 17.11 -18.17 -4.84
CA ASN A 694 17.48 -16.77 -4.57
C ASN A 694 16.29 -15.81 -4.64
N ARG A 695 15.41 -15.98 -5.62
CA ARG A 695 14.18 -15.16 -5.76
C ARG A 695 13.25 -15.28 -4.56
N LEU A 696 13.11 -16.46 -3.99
CA LEU A 696 12.26 -16.69 -2.82
C LEU A 696 12.89 -16.08 -1.56
N TYR A 697 14.20 -16.18 -1.40
CA TYR A 697 14.91 -15.51 -0.32
C TYR A 697 14.72 -13.99 -0.38
N ASP A 698 14.97 -13.39 -1.54
CA ASP A 698 14.80 -11.93 -1.73
C ASP A 698 13.35 -11.48 -1.49
N PHE A 699 12.39 -12.32 -1.85
CA PHE A 699 10.97 -12.05 -1.57
C PHE A 699 10.68 -12.07 -0.07
N LEU A 700 11.13 -13.11 0.65
CA LEU A 700 10.83 -13.28 2.09
C LEU A 700 11.58 -12.29 2.99
N THR A 701 12.74 -11.82 2.57
CA THR A 701 13.56 -10.83 3.29
C THR A 701 13.29 -9.40 2.86
N ASN A 702 12.28 -9.16 2.02
CA ASN A 702 11.91 -7.83 1.58
C ASN A 702 11.33 -7.01 2.75
N ASP A 703 12.01 -5.93 3.09
CA ASP A 703 11.63 -5.01 4.18
C ASP A 703 10.22 -4.45 4.03
N GLN A 704 9.78 -4.19 2.80
CA GLN A 704 8.43 -3.68 2.53
C GLN A 704 7.35 -4.70 2.88
N LEU A 705 7.60 -6.00 2.63
CA LEU A 705 6.69 -7.08 3.00
C LEU A 705 6.52 -7.17 4.52
N LEU A 706 7.63 -7.16 5.24
CA LEU A 706 7.61 -7.24 6.70
C LEU A 706 6.95 -6.00 7.32
N ASN A 707 7.28 -4.81 6.82
CA ASN A 707 6.65 -3.56 7.27
C ASN A 707 5.12 -3.60 7.10
N VAL A 708 4.64 -4.04 5.93
CA VAL A 708 3.20 -4.19 5.68
C VAL A 708 2.59 -5.22 6.62
N ALA A 709 3.19 -6.40 6.75
CA ALA A 709 2.64 -7.49 7.55
C ALA A 709 2.49 -7.10 9.04
N ILE A 710 3.55 -6.54 9.65
CA ILE A 710 3.55 -6.13 11.06
C ILE A 710 2.56 -4.99 11.30
N SER A 711 2.53 -3.99 10.42
CA SER A 711 1.69 -2.80 10.57
C SER A 711 0.19 -3.02 10.32
N ARG A 712 -0.24 -4.25 10.01
CA ARG A 712 -1.67 -4.63 9.93
C ARG A 712 -2.29 -4.89 11.29
N ALA A 713 -1.49 -5.21 12.30
CA ALA A 713 -1.96 -5.44 13.66
C ALA A 713 -2.19 -4.11 14.38
N LYS A 714 -3.34 -3.99 15.06
CA LYS A 714 -3.60 -2.86 15.97
C LYS A 714 -3.00 -3.14 17.35
N SER A 715 -3.35 -4.28 17.93
CA SER A 715 -3.07 -4.59 19.32
C SER A 715 -2.01 -5.67 19.52
N LYS A 716 -1.95 -6.68 18.64
CA LYS A 716 -1.06 -7.83 18.86
C LYS A 716 -0.54 -8.45 17.56
N VAL A 717 0.74 -8.83 17.56
CA VAL A 717 1.40 -9.63 16.52
C VAL A 717 1.86 -10.94 17.12
N THR A 718 1.42 -12.05 16.53
CA THR A 718 1.93 -13.39 16.86
C THR A 718 2.72 -13.92 15.66
N LEU A 719 4.03 -14.09 15.83
CA LEU A 719 4.93 -14.58 14.79
C LEU A 719 5.17 -16.09 14.98
N ILE A 720 4.80 -16.91 14.01
CA ILE A 720 5.09 -18.35 13.99
C ILE A 720 6.23 -18.61 13.02
N ILE A 721 7.32 -19.20 13.52
CA ILE A 721 8.55 -19.41 12.76
C ILE A 721 9.20 -20.76 13.09
N SER A 722 9.99 -21.23 12.14
CA SER A 722 10.88 -22.39 12.36
C SER A 722 12.13 -21.99 13.17
N ASP A 723 12.79 -23.00 13.72
CA ASP A 723 14.08 -22.84 14.43
C ASP A 723 15.17 -22.24 13.52
N GLY A 724 15.20 -22.59 12.25
CA GLY A 724 16.15 -22.05 11.27
C GLY A 724 15.92 -20.56 10.98
N ILE A 725 14.67 -20.07 10.95
CA ILE A 725 14.39 -18.64 10.84
C ILE A 725 14.79 -17.92 12.12
N TYR A 726 14.45 -18.47 13.28
CA TYR A 726 14.80 -17.89 14.58
C TYR A 726 16.31 -17.68 14.72
N ASN A 727 17.10 -18.63 14.25
CA ASN A 727 18.57 -18.59 14.32
C ASN A 727 19.19 -17.81 13.13
N SER A 728 18.41 -17.32 12.17
CA SER A 728 18.89 -16.53 11.04
C SER A 728 19.51 -15.21 11.50
N LYS A 729 20.40 -14.65 10.68
CA LYS A 729 21.12 -13.40 10.99
C LYS A 729 21.04 -12.44 9.79
N ASN A 730 21.21 -11.15 10.08
CA ASN A 730 21.33 -10.10 9.07
C ASN A 730 20.12 -9.96 8.13
N ASN A 731 18.91 -10.04 8.67
CA ASN A 731 17.66 -9.73 7.97
C ASN A 731 16.67 -9.07 8.94
N SER A 732 15.67 -8.39 8.40
CA SER A 732 14.68 -7.62 9.17
C SER A 732 13.83 -8.50 10.10
N ILE A 733 13.60 -9.78 9.78
CA ILE A 733 12.89 -10.73 10.64
C ILE A 733 13.72 -11.01 11.90
N SER A 734 15.03 -11.25 11.75
CA SER A 734 15.92 -11.44 12.90
C SER A 734 16.01 -10.20 13.78
N ASP A 735 15.95 -9.02 13.17
CA ASP A 735 15.94 -7.75 13.90
C ASP A 735 14.62 -7.53 14.64
N PHE A 736 13.49 -7.96 14.07
CA PHE A 736 12.20 -7.96 14.77
C PHE A 736 12.19 -8.91 15.98
N ILE A 737 12.78 -10.09 15.85
CA ILE A 737 12.92 -11.04 16.95
C ILE A 737 13.75 -10.42 18.09
N LYS A 738 14.94 -9.88 17.78
CA LYS A 738 15.82 -9.25 18.77
C LYS A 738 15.18 -8.03 19.42
N HIS A 739 14.46 -7.22 18.65
CA HIS A 739 13.70 -6.09 19.17
C HIS A 739 12.64 -6.55 20.16
N SER A 740 11.94 -7.63 19.85
CA SER A 740 10.93 -8.21 20.74
C SER A 740 11.53 -8.79 22.03
N GLU A 741 12.67 -9.46 21.91
CA GLU A 741 13.44 -9.97 23.07
C GLU A 741 13.99 -8.83 23.94
N TYR A 742 14.38 -7.71 23.34
CA TYR A 742 14.82 -6.52 24.08
C TYR A 742 13.69 -5.93 24.94
N ILE A 743 12.46 -5.86 24.39
CA ILE A 743 11.31 -5.29 25.10
C ILE A 743 10.80 -6.22 26.21
N TYR A 744 10.64 -7.52 25.89
CA TYR A 744 9.92 -8.46 26.76
C TYR A 744 10.81 -9.49 27.45
N GLY A 745 12.11 -9.50 27.10
CA GLY A 745 13.03 -10.57 27.49
C GLY A 745 12.77 -11.88 26.72
N SER A 746 13.53 -12.92 27.04
CA SER A 746 13.42 -14.24 26.37
C SER A 746 12.06 -14.92 26.51
N LYS A 747 11.19 -14.45 27.41
CA LYS A 747 9.82 -14.97 27.61
C LYS A 747 8.89 -14.69 26.45
N VAL A 748 9.22 -13.75 25.57
CA VAL A 748 8.45 -13.45 24.34
C VAL A 748 8.47 -14.62 23.37
N VAL A 749 9.50 -15.47 23.44
CA VAL A 749 9.68 -16.66 22.60
C VAL A 749 9.19 -17.88 23.33
N SER A 750 8.15 -18.51 22.80
CA SER A 750 7.63 -19.79 23.28
C SER A 750 7.94 -20.90 22.28
N LYS A 751 8.10 -22.11 22.76
CA LYS A 751 8.25 -23.31 21.91
C LYS A 751 6.87 -23.91 21.67
N SER A 752 6.58 -24.26 20.44
CA SER A 752 5.39 -25.02 20.09
C SER A 752 5.37 -26.35 20.85
N LYS A 753 4.20 -26.73 21.33
CA LYS A 753 3.95 -28.06 21.94
C LYS A 753 3.44 -29.05 20.91
N ILE A 754 3.24 -28.62 19.67
CA ILE A 754 2.80 -29.49 18.58
C ILE A 754 3.99 -30.27 18.08
N THR A 755 3.99 -31.56 18.31
CA THR A 755 5.05 -32.48 17.94
C THR A 755 4.48 -33.60 17.09
N SER A 756 5.32 -34.24 16.33
CA SER A 756 5.00 -35.44 15.57
C SER A 756 6.05 -36.51 15.81
N VAL A 757 5.67 -37.74 15.87
CA VAL A 757 6.60 -38.88 15.85
C VAL A 757 7.46 -38.85 14.58
N PHE A 758 6.93 -38.30 13.48
CA PHE A 758 7.61 -38.20 12.22
C PHE A 758 8.64 -37.06 12.14
N ASP A 759 8.74 -36.20 13.16
CA ASP A 759 9.76 -35.15 13.24
C ASP A 759 11.18 -35.72 13.14
N TYR A 760 11.38 -36.92 13.63
CA TYR A 760 12.64 -37.67 13.48
C TYR A 760 13.00 -37.98 12.02
N LEU A 761 12.02 -38.07 11.11
CA LEU A 761 12.27 -38.27 9.68
C LEU A 761 12.89 -37.03 9.01
N TYR A 762 12.70 -35.86 9.59
CA TYR A 762 13.06 -34.55 9.04
C TYR A 762 14.20 -33.86 9.78
N SER A 763 14.69 -34.46 10.86
CA SER A 763 15.84 -33.94 11.62
C SER A 763 17.16 -34.40 11.01
N ASN A 764 18.24 -33.62 11.21
CA ASN A 764 19.59 -33.98 10.78
C ASN A 764 20.16 -35.18 11.61
N ILE A 765 19.52 -35.58 12.68
CA ILE A 765 19.85 -36.74 13.54
C ILE A 765 19.55 -38.07 12.83
N ASN A 766 18.98 -38.02 11.65
CA ASN A 766 18.52 -39.18 10.88
C ASN A 766 19.62 -40.23 10.57
N ASN A 767 20.88 -39.83 10.57
CA ASN A 767 21.97 -40.78 10.24
C ASN A 767 22.28 -41.76 11.36
N GLU A 768 22.24 -41.33 12.61
CA GLU A 768 22.48 -42.21 13.78
C GLU A 768 21.28 -43.13 14.03
N LEU A 769 20.07 -42.64 13.91
CA LEU A 769 18.86 -43.46 14.01
C LEU A 769 18.75 -44.47 12.86
N ARG A 770 19.07 -44.08 11.62
CA ARG A 770 19.13 -45.00 10.48
C ARG A 770 20.10 -46.17 10.73
N GLU A 771 21.23 -45.95 11.37
CA GLU A 771 22.21 -46.98 11.70
C GLU A 771 21.62 -47.96 12.77
N SER A 772 20.92 -47.48 13.77
CA SER A 772 20.30 -48.32 14.79
C SER A 772 19.13 -49.17 14.27
N PHE A 773 18.37 -48.65 13.28
CA PHE A 773 17.23 -49.34 12.64
C PHE A 773 17.63 -50.22 11.44
N LYS A 774 18.85 -50.11 10.87
CA LYS A 774 19.34 -50.99 9.82
C LYS A 774 19.36 -52.50 10.24
N LYS A 775 19.20 -52.76 11.53
CA LYS A 775 19.16 -54.15 12.07
C LYS A 775 17.81 -54.84 11.96
N LYS A 776 16.73 -54.18 11.46
CA LYS A 776 15.40 -54.75 11.24
C LYS A 776 15.05 -54.64 9.75
N PRO A 777 15.42 -55.58 8.91
CA PRO A 777 15.18 -55.49 7.47
C PRO A 777 13.73 -55.87 7.17
N LYS A 778 12.88 -54.94 6.81
CA LYS A 778 11.59 -55.08 6.09
C LYS A 778 10.52 -54.02 6.44
N LEU A 779 10.79 -53.10 7.36
CA LEU A 779 9.80 -52.09 7.78
C LEU A 779 10.28 -50.71 7.36
N TYR A 780 9.35 -49.85 6.87
CA TYR A 780 9.66 -48.45 6.63
C TYR A 780 9.83 -47.73 7.96
N LEU A 781 10.75 -46.78 8.01
CA LEU A 781 11.03 -46.03 9.25
C LEU A 781 9.78 -45.27 9.79
N SER A 782 8.90 -44.79 8.92
CA SER A 782 7.64 -44.15 9.29
C SER A 782 6.70 -45.14 10.03
N GLU A 783 6.59 -46.35 9.55
CA GLU A 783 5.77 -47.37 10.19
C GLU A 783 6.35 -47.80 11.55
N LEU A 784 7.68 -47.90 11.67
CA LEU A 784 8.34 -48.18 12.96
C LEU A 784 8.07 -47.07 13.97
N LEU A 785 8.18 -45.80 13.57
CA LEU A 785 7.91 -44.64 14.42
C LEU A 785 6.42 -44.64 14.87
N MET A 786 5.50 -44.93 13.95
CA MET A 786 4.09 -45.04 14.29
C MET A 786 3.82 -46.22 15.24
N SER A 787 4.50 -47.33 15.08
CA SER A 787 4.37 -48.51 16.00
C SER A 787 4.78 -48.16 17.42
N GLU A 788 5.77 -47.28 17.62
CA GLU A 788 6.13 -46.83 18.99
C GLU A 788 4.98 -46.03 19.64
N ILE A 789 4.33 -45.15 18.88
CA ILE A 789 3.14 -44.45 19.37
C ILE A 789 2.00 -45.40 19.66
N ILE A 790 1.74 -46.35 18.76
CA ILE A 790 0.69 -47.35 18.93
C ILE A 790 0.94 -48.15 20.21
N ASN A 791 2.16 -48.65 20.41
CA ASN A 791 2.52 -49.42 21.63
C ASN A 791 2.34 -48.60 22.90
N LYS A 792 2.76 -47.34 22.87
CA LYS A 792 2.60 -46.42 23.99
C LYS A 792 1.11 -46.21 24.35
N VAL A 793 0.29 -45.99 23.35
CA VAL A 793 -1.15 -45.74 23.55
C VAL A 793 -1.87 -47.02 23.97
N LEU A 794 -1.57 -48.15 23.34
CA LEU A 794 -2.21 -49.44 23.66
C LEU A 794 -1.86 -50.00 25.02
N SER A 795 -0.78 -49.47 25.67
CA SER A 795 -0.52 -49.84 27.07
C SER A 795 -1.68 -49.48 28.01
N ASP A 796 -2.52 -48.51 27.61
CA ASP A 796 -3.72 -48.11 28.34
C ASP A 796 -4.99 -48.93 27.97
N TYR A 797 -4.90 -49.83 26.94
CA TYR A 797 -6.03 -50.53 26.35
C TYR A 797 -5.77 -52.05 26.20
N SER A 798 -5.83 -52.82 27.27
CA SER A 798 -5.41 -54.22 27.32
C SER A 798 -6.19 -55.20 26.41
N TYR A 799 -7.40 -54.82 26.00
CA TYR A 799 -8.26 -55.64 25.16
C TYR A 799 -8.16 -55.31 23.65
N ILE A 800 -7.38 -54.30 23.26
CA ILE A 800 -7.11 -53.97 21.86
C ILE A 800 -5.65 -54.32 21.54
N ASN A 801 -5.44 -54.96 20.42
CA ASN A 801 -4.11 -55.26 19.91
C ASN A 801 -4.03 -54.96 18.42
N TYR A 802 -2.82 -54.99 17.86
CA TYR A 802 -2.62 -54.76 16.44
C TYR A 802 -1.66 -55.75 15.82
N SER A 803 -1.74 -55.87 14.49
CA SER A 803 -0.79 -56.61 13.66
C SER A 803 -0.34 -55.74 12.48
N MET A 804 0.94 -55.82 12.15
CA MET A 804 1.55 -55.08 11.01
C MET A 804 1.54 -55.91 9.75
N HIS A 805 1.44 -55.26 8.60
CA HIS A 805 1.59 -55.85 7.24
C HIS A 805 0.65 -57.01 6.99
N VAL A 806 -0.62 -56.91 7.40
CA VAL A 806 -1.62 -57.92 7.17
C VAL A 806 -2.12 -57.85 5.74
N ARG A 807 -2.06 -59.00 5.00
CA ARG A 807 -2.55 -59.07 3.62
C ARG A 807 -4.02 -58.70 3.51
N LEU A 808 -4.39 -57.91 2.54
CA LEU A 808 -5.76 -57.43 2.35
C LEU A 808 -6.72 -58.64 2.11
N SER A 809 -6.31 -59.66 1.38
CA SER A 809 -7.07 -60.89 1.18
C SER A 809 -7.38 -61.70 2.42
N LYS A 810 -6.73 -61.43 3.56
CA LYS A 810 -7.06 -62.06 4.87
C LYS A 810 -8.07 -61.26 5.69
N ILE A 811 -8.30 -60.03 5.29
CA ILE A 811 -9.16 -59.10 6.06
C ILE A 811 -10.50 -58.90 5.34
N VAL A 812 -10.47 -58.95 4.00
CA VAL A 812 -11.59 -58.63 3.11
C VAL A 812 -12.02 -59.91 2.39
N GLN A 813 -13.32 -60.18 2.33
CA GLN A 813 -13.89 -61.22 1.49
C GLN A 813 -14.25 -60.64 0.13
N ALA A 814 -13.65 -61.17 -0.93
CA ALA A 814 -13.95 -60.78 -2.31
C ALA A 814 -15.37 -61.25 -2.67
N GLY A 815 -16.38 -60.41 -2.51
CA GLY A 815 -17.77 -60.67 -2.89
C GLY A 815 -18.06 -60.28 -4.33
N SER A 816 -19.27 -60.64 -4.82
CA SER A 816 -19.76 -60.32 -6.16
C SER A 816 -19.93 -58.83 -6.46
N ASN A 817 -19.73 -57.93 -5.45
CA ASN A 817 -19.94 -56.49 -5.54
C ASN A 817 -18.67 -55.72 -6.01
N PHE A 818 -17.54 -56.42 -6.17
CA PHE A 818 -16.27 -55.81 -6.53
C PHE A 818 -15.98 -55.94 -8.01
N LEU A 819 -15.37 -54.90 -8.60
CA LEU A 819 -14.88 -54.88 -9.96
C LEU A 819 -13.71 -55.88 -10.11
N LYS A 820 -13.51 -56.40 -11.34
CA LYS A 820 -12.44 -57.40 -11.60
C LYS A 820 -11.06 -56.87 -11.19
N GLU A 821 -10.79 -55.62 -11.43
CA GLU A 821 -9.56 -54.93 -11.03
C GLU A 821 -9.38 -54.86 -9.51
N GLU A 822 -10.47 -54.67 -8.78
CA GLU A 822 -10.47 -54.66 -7.31
C GLU A 822 -10.25 -56.03 -6.71
N ILE A 823 -10.82 -57.06 -7.31
CA ILE A 823 -10.60 -58.49 -6.92
C ILE A 823 -9.12 -58.86 -7.16
N GLU A 824 -8.55 -58.42 -8.30
CA GLU A 824 -7.12 -58.59 -8.58
C GLU A 824 -6.24 -57.89 -7.56
N TYR A 825 -6.60 -56.65 -7.17
CA TYR A 825 -5.91 -55.88 -6.14
C TYR A 825 -5.97 -56.52 -4.78
N ILE A 826 -7.16 -57.01 -4.32
CA ILE A 826 -7.35 -57.70 -3.04
C ILE A 826 -6.48 -58.95 -2.95
N ASN A 827 -6.41 -59.73 -4.00
CA ASN A 827 -5.69 -61.00 -4.04
C ASN A 827 -4.20 -60.91 -4.33
N HIS A 828 -3.71 -59.68 -4.67
CA HIS A 828 -2.31 -59.43 -4.99
C HIS A 828 -1.42 -59.68 -3.76
N PRO A 829 -0.34 -60.52 -3.86
CA PRO A 829 0.50 -60.93 -2.72
C PRO A 829 1.14 -59.79 -1.93
N TRP A 830 1.35 -58.64 -2.58
CA TRP A 830 1.99 -57.45 -2.00
C TRP A 830 0.98 -56.41 -1.44
N THR A 831 -0.30 -56.63 -1.58
CA THR A 831 -1.33 -55.75 -1.03
C THR A 831 -1.56 -56.06 0.42
N HIS A 832 -1.19 -55.16 1.31
CA HIS A 832 -1.33 -55.28 2.75
C HIS A 832 -1.77 -53.97 3.36
N VAL A 833 -2.26 -54.03 4.59
CA VAL A 833 -2.51 -52.86 5.44
C VAL A 833 -1.33 -52.67 6.39
N ASP A 834 -0.97 -51.43 6.72
CA ASP A 834 0.19 -51.16 7.57
C ASP A 834 -0.08 -51.64 9.00
N PHE A 835 -1.22 -51.26 9.57
CA PHE A 835 -1.63 -51.67 10.91
C PHE A 835 -3.11 -52.11 10.91
N LEU A 836 -3.38 -53.34 11.35
CA LEU A 836 -4.70 -53.87 11.58
C LEU A 836 -4.99 -53.93 13.10
N PHE A 837 -5.98 -53.20 13.56
CA PHE A 837 -6.40 -53.20 14.96
C PHE A 837 -7.57 -54.20 15.18
N TYR A 838 -7.50 -54.97 16.21
CA TYR A 838 -8.50 -55.98 16.54
C TYR A 838 -8.72 -56.13 18.05
N ASN A 839 -9.90 -56.55 18.44
CA ASN A 839 -10.18 -56.91 19.82
C ASN A 839 -9.43 -58.19 20.19
N ASN A 840 -8.65 -58.12 21.28
CA ASN A 840 -7.76 -59.22 21.65
C ASN A 840 -8.54 -60.47 22.13
N VAL A 841 -9.78 -60.31 22.58
CA VAL A 841 -10.64 -61.41 23.09
C VAL A 841 -11.45 -62.02 21.94
N SER A 842 -12.23 -61.22 21.23
CA SER A 842 -13.12 -61.68 20.16
C SER A 842 -12.41 -61.92 18.82
N LYS A 843 -11.20 -61.39 18.64
CA LYS A 843 -10.44 -61.35 17.36
C LYS A 843 -11.17 -60.60 16.26
N GLN A 844 -12.20 -59.84 16.58
CA GLN A 844 -12.91 -58.99 15.62
C GLN A 844 -12.02 -57.83 15.17
N VAL A 845 -11.98 -57.57 13.89
CA VAL A 845 -11.31 -56.42 13.30
C VAL A 845 -12.08 -55.14 13.72
N LEU A 846 -11.37 -54.16 14.20
CA LEU A 846 -11.92 -52.86 14.61
C LEU A 846 -11.73 -51.78 13.53
N PHE A 847 -10.50 -51.56 13.13
CA PHE A 847 -10.16 -50.57 12.10
C PHE A 847 -8.74 -50.81 11.57
N VAL A 848 -8.37 -50.07 10.56
CA VAL A 848 -7.05 -50.10 9.93
C VAL A 848 -6.40 -48.72 10.01
N ILE A 849 -5.07 -48.68 10.21
CA ILE A 849 -4.26 -47.48 10.05
C ILE A 849 -3.28 -47.69 8.90
N GLU A 850 -3.21 -46.69 8.05
CA GLU A 850 -2.20 -46.54 6.97
C GLU A 850 -1.28 -45.34 7.31
N VAL A 851 0.03 -45.52 7.03
CA VAL A 851 1.02 -44.41 7.22
C VAL A 851 1.50 -43.95 5.87
N ASP A 852 0.99 -42.78 5.46
CA ASP A 852 1.25 -42.26 4.15
C ASP A 852 2.53 -41.40 4.13
N GLY A 853 3.56 -41.86 3.45
CA GLY A 853 4.79 -41.11 3.21
C GLY A 853 4.63 -40.11 2.06
N ILE A 854 4.80 -38.82 2.35
CA ILE A 854 4.60 -37.74 1.37
C ILE A 854 5.35 -37.93 0.04
N ARG A 855 6.57 -38.44 0.08
CA ARG A 855 7.39 -38.60 -1.14
C ARG A 855 6.79 -39.59 -2.15
N TYR A 856 5.92 -40.51 -1.71
CA TYR A 856 5.36 -41.58 -2.53
C TYR A 856 3.95 -41.30 -3.02
N HIS A 857 3.13 -40.55 -2.27
CA HIS A 857 1.70 -40.39 -2.53
C HIS A 857 1.36 -39.12 -3.32
N GLU A 858 2.05 -37.99 -3.10
CA GLU A 858 1.71 -36.73 -3.76
C GLU A 858 2.20 -36.64 -5.22
N GLN A 859 3.12 -37.48 -5.63
CA GLN A 859 3.75 -37.44 -6.96
C GLN A 859 3.38 -38.58 -7.91
N ASN A 860 2.57 -39.55 -7.46
CA ASN A 860 2.29 -40.74 -8.25
C ASN A 860 0.79 -41.00 -8.41
N GLN A 861 0.24 -40.64 -9.58
CA GLN A 861 -1.19 -40.82 -9.88
C GLN A 861 -1.64 -42.29 -9.73
N LYS A 862 -0.78 -43.28 -10.08
CA LYS A 862 -1.08 -44.72 -9.91
C LYS A 862 -1.20 -45.12 -8.44
N GLN A 863 -0.48 -44.44 -7.53
CA GLN A 863 -0.58 -44.72 -6.10
C GLN A 863 -1.90 -44.21 -5.54
N ASN A 864 -2.31 -43.01 -5.95
CA ASN A 864 -3.60 -42.43 -5.55
C ASN A 864 -4.77 -43.29 -6.00
N GLU A 865 -4.71 -43.88 -7.18
CA GLU A 865 -5.72 -44.86 -7.64
C GLU A 865 -5.74 -46.11 -6.78
N ARG A 866 -4.58 -46.68 -6.44
CA ARG A 866 -4.46 -47.84 -5.56
C ARG A 866 -5.00 -47.54 -4.13
N ASP A 867 -4.69 -46.40 -3.59
CA ASP A 867 -5.16 -45.93 -2.28
C ASP A 867 -6.68 -45.75 -2.27
N SER A 868 -7.24 -45.25 -3.37
CA SER A 868 -8.66 -45.10 -3.58
C SER A 868 -9.37 -46.48 -3.62
N ILE A 869 -8.79 -47.46 -4.31
CA ILE A 869 -9.29 -48.82 -4.35
C ILE A 869 -9.22 -49.45 -2.93
N LYS A 870 -8.09 -49.34 -2.23
CA LYS A 870 -7.94 -49.85 -0.87
C LYS A 870 -8.98 -49.28 0.09
N ASN A 871 -9.18 -47.96 0.06
CA ASN A 871 -10.16 -47.28 0.89
C ASN A 871 -11.58 -47.81 0.64
N ARG A 872 -11.99 -47.89 -0.62
CA ARG A 872 -13.30 -48.35 -1.03
C ARG A 872 -13.53 -49.79 -0.58
N VAL A 873 -12.58 -50.68 -0.85
CA VAL A 873 -12.64 -52.09 -0.51
C VAL A 873 -12.79 -52.31 1.01
N LEU A 874 -12.07 -51.60 1.86
CA LEU A 874 -12.15 -51.70 3.30
C LEU A 874 -13.50 -51.17 3.82
N ILE A 875 -13.94 -50.02 3.37
CA ILE A 875 -15.20 -49.37 3.75
C ILE A 875 -16.42 -50.25 3.38
N GLU A 876 -16.42 -50.83 2.17
CA GLU A 876 -17.49 -51.73 1.73
C GLU A 876 -17.56 -53.04 2.55
N ASN A 877 -16.47 -53.45 3.20
CA ASN A 877 -16.43 -54.53 4.16
C ASN A 877 -16.68 -54.12 5.62
N GLY A 878 -17.11 -52.88 5.85
CA GLY A 878 -17.42 -52.34 7.16
C GLY A 878 -16.21 -52.12 8.06
N ILE A 879 -15.01 -51.94 7.46
CA ILE A 879 -13.76 -51.70 8.18
C ILE A 879 -13.36 -50.23 7.98
N ASP A 880 -13.34 -49.50 9.07
CA ASP A 880 -12.86 -48.12 9.05
C ASP A 880 -11.36 -48.05 8.77
N ILE A 881 -10.96 -47.06 7.95
CA ILE A 881 -9.56 -46.79 7.62
C ILE A 881 -9.18 -45.38 8.04
N TYR A 882 -8.09 -45.27 8.81
CA TYR A 882 -7.53 -43.99 9.24
C TYR A 882 -6.14 -43.83 8.63
N ARG A 883 -5.90 -42.64 8.06
CA ARG A 883 -4.61 -42.35 7.45
C ARG A 883 -3.83 -41.33 8.29
N PHE A 884 -2.57 -41.68 8.55
CA PHE A 884 -1.58 -40.79 9.20
C PHE A 884 -0.51 -40.41 8.21
N LYS A 885 -0.58 -39.17 7.78
CA LYS A 885 0.45 -38.65 6.84
C LYS A 885 1.67 -38.21 7.61
N THR A 886 2.85 -38.51 7.09
CA THR A 886 4.12 -38.20 7.78
C THR A 886 4.41 -36.69 7.95
N ASN A 887 3.61 -35.81 7.39
CA ASN A 887 3.66 -34.37 7.59
C ASN A 887 2.63 -33.81 8.57
N GLU A 888 1.74 -34.64 9.10
CA GLU A 888 0.77 -34.26 10.10
C GLU A 888 1.39 -34.28 11.51
N SER A 889 0.61 -33.97 12.55
CA SER A 889 1.07 -33.87 13.92
C SER A 889 0.04 -34.45 14.88
N ASN A 890 0.40 -34.57 16.18
CA ASN A 890 -0.45 -35.01 17.27
C ASN A 890 -0.97 -36.45 17.08
N GLU A 891 -0.15 -37.35 16.54
CA GLU A 891 -0.53 -38.72 16.24
C GLU A 891 -1.03 -39.49 17.49
N GLU A 892 -0.42 -39.27 18.65
CA GLU A 892 -0.84 -39.90 19.92
C GLU A 892 -2.26 -39.47 20.31
N GLU A 893 -2.57 -38.19 20.26
CA GLU A 893 -3.89 -37.64 20.61
C GLU A 893 -4.95 -38.09 19.62
N ARG A 894 -4.66 -38.04 18.33
CA ARG A 894 -5.54 -38.54 17.27
C ARG A 894 -5.82 -40.02 17.40
N LEU A 895 -4.82 -40.84 17.70
CA LEU A 895 -5.00 -42.26 17.92
C LEU A 895 -5.88 -42.54 19.16
N ARG A 896 -5.69 -41.79 20.24
CA ARG A 896 -6.56 -41.87 21.43
C ARG A 896 -8.01 -41.51 21.11
N GLU A 897 -8.23 -40.50 20.27
CA GLU A 897 -9.60 -40.14 19.84
C GLU A 897 -10.23 -41.20 18.93
N ILE A 898 -9.48 -41.82 18.05
CA ILE A 898 -9.94 -42.95 17.24
C ILE A 898 -10.34 -44.12 18.15
N LEU A 899 -9.47 -44.50 19.07
CA LEU A 899 -9.74 -45.62 19.99
C LEU A 899 -10.99 -45.41 20.84
N LYS A 900 -11.29 -44.17 21.26
CA LYS A 900 -12.52 -43.86 22.02
C LYS A 900 -13.80 -44.29 21.30
N LYS A 901 -13.80 -44.36 19.97
CA LYS A 901 -14.97 -44.79 19.18
C LYS A 901 -15.24 -46.30 19.29
N TYR A 902 -14.22 -47.07 19.66
CA TYR A 902 -14.26 -48.56 19.74
C TYR A 902 -14.17 -49.09 21.18
N ILE A 903 -14.26 -48.19 22.15
CA ILE A 903 -14.36 -48.53 23.59
C ILE A 903 -15.82 -48.59 23.95
N TYR A 904 -16.25 -49.75 24.43
CA TYR A 904 -17.61 -49.98 24.93
C TYR A 904 -17.65 -49.68 26.43
#